data_fcf09f9b5950d4670a4d9e3d8b2bfd1f
#
_entry.id   fcf09f9b5950d4670a4d9e3d8b2bfd1f
#
_cell.length_a   1.000
_cell.length_b   1.000
_cell.length_c   1.000
_cell.angle_alpha   90.00
_cell.angle_beta   90.00
_cell.angle_gamma   90.00
#
_symmetry.space_group_name_H-M   'P 1'
#
loop_
_entity.id
_entity.type
_entity.pdbx_description
1 polymer ?
#
loop_
_entity_poly.entity_id
_entity_poly.type
_entity_poly.pdbx_seq_one_letter_code
_entity_poly.pdbx_strand_id
1 'polypeptide(L)'
;MNKKYTVYYFDFEASTNGEKHIPYCVCLSNSSGTEIKTYYGKGCARKMLNYLPNYSLCYAHNLSYDINFIIDLLNVVYSKSIIKGSKVYMIAGKYNGKSLTFKDSLCVISSPLRLFPSMFNLETGRKECFPYGYYQSFIQKIKYFDEDELKIVEREIYTVPGEIGIIEDAIKYIDEEDKDLFIDNVRSVAYIDEKIFSMKRYCIFYCLQDVRILREGFETFRKLLLEQFDLDAYEYISISSIAHKLIKLKCYIPNGNIYELANKPRDFISKCIIGGRCMLSDNTKRIVKGEIVDFDAVSLYPSAIARLYLLEGIPKILKNEMLNQNYLLEHLFTDEQLEPTDTKFISGFFIEGIIKKINKPLHFPIIVSDGEIRSCNKCGKMFMDHITFEDLINFQGCEIEIIRGYYYDGKRDISCRNTINELFDLRNKYKKEGNPLQVIIKLLLNSIYGKTILKPIDTKLKFITKDELERYIYNRYGYIQEIIQYGGGNKIMVKEYKEYSKHFSLVPFGVNILSMSKRIMCEVMANMERLGLDIFYTDTDSFFTYKENLDIIDREYKNIYGRNLIGTSLGQFHPDLESINGDNKVIGTYGIFIMKKCYIVQLINSSGDIAFHVRMKGIPIDVIVNRANELYGECSYCYVSDGLVYPIEKNKKSSIIELYENIYNGEIIEFDLVKGNRPRFEIKIGNTITKESFIRRIGLNVNQ
;
A
#
# COMPACT_ATOMS: atom_id res chain seq x y z
N MET A 1 -34.14 2.64 11.53
CA MET A 1 -33.89 1.28 12.07
C MET A 1 -32.61 0.74 11.47
N ASN A 2 -31.54 0.68 12.22
CA ASN A 2 -30.29 0.04 11.78
C ASN A 2 -30.55 -1.45 11.58
N LYS A 3 -30.48 -1.93 10.34
CA LYS A 3 -30.59 -3.36 10.04
C LYS A 3 -29.40 -4.06 10.70
N LYS A 4 -29.68 -4.89 11.70
CA LYS A 4 -28.68 -5.67 12.40
C LYS A 4 -28.17 -6.75 11.43
N TYR A 5 -26.92 -6.67 10.99
CA TYR A 5 -26.29 -7.70 10.18
C TYR A 5 -25.87 -8.89 11.07
N THR A 6 -25.99 -10.10 10.52
CA THR A 6 -25.27 -11.25 11.05
C THR A 6 -23.91 -11.29 10.38
N VAL A 7 -22.84 -11.29 11.18
CA VAL A 7 -21.46 -11.17 10.66
C VAL A 7 -20.79 -12.53 10.60
N TYR A 8 -20.15 -12.82 9.48
CA TYR A 8 -19.38 -14.03 9.20
C TYR A 8 -17.98 -13.71 8.69
N TYR A 9 -17.05 -14.60 9.00
CA TYR A 9 -15.69 -14.64 8.45
C TYR A 9 -15.55 -15.91 7.64
N PHE A 10 -14.90 -15.85 6.48
CA PHE A 10 -14.76 -17.00 5.60
C PHE A 10 -13.45 -16.97 4.84
N ASP A 11 -13.03 -18.14 4.36
CA ASP A 11 -11.87 -18.35 3.52
C ASP A 11 -12.10 -19.52 2.56
N PHE A 12 -11.51 -19.47 1.35
CA PHE A 12 -11.59 -20.51 0.34
C PHE A 12 -10.24 -21.12 0.04
N GLU A 13 -10.21 -22.45 -0.07
CA GLU A 13 -9.11 -23.17 -0.70
C GLU A 13 -9.49 -23.58 -2.12
N ALA A 14 -8.56 -23.34 -3.07
CA ALA A 14 -8.82 -23.55 -4.49
C ALA A 14 -7.63 -24.17 -5.21
N SER A 15 -7.92 -24.96 -6.26
CA SER A 15 -6.91 -25.39 -7.22
C SER A 15 -6.56 -24.24 -8.15
N THR A 16 -5.25 -24.01 -8.38
CA THR A 16 -4.72 -22.87 -9.14
C THR A 16 -3.95 -23.28 -10.40
N ASN A 17 -3.93 -24.58 -10.76
CA ASN A 17 -3.11 -25.12 -11.86
C ASN A 17 -3.63 -24.84 -13.27
N GLY A 18 -4.81 -24.25 -13.40
CA GLY A 18 -5.40 -23.95 -14.69
C GLY A 18 -5.63 -22.46 -14.91
N GLU A 19 -6.10 -22.10 -16.09
CA GLU A 19 -6.60 -20.74 -16.37
C GLU A 19 -7.73 -20.35 -15.43
N LYS A 20 -8.45 -21.34 -14.91
CA LYS A 20 -9.60 -21.18 -14.04
C LYS A 20 -9.32 -21.79 -12.67
N HIS A 21 -9.29 -20.96 -11.62
CA HIS A 21 -9.20 -21.45 -10.25
C HIS A 21 -10.53 -22.07 -9.82
N ILE A 22 -10.48 -23.25 -9.19
CA ILE A 22 -11.66 -24.00 -8.78
C ILE A 22 -11.65 -24.18 -7.27
N PRO A 23 -12.65 -23.62 -6.53
CA PRO A 23 -12.73 -23.77 -5.09
C PRO A 23 -13.17 -25.21 -4.73
N TYR A 24 -12.46 -25.83 -3.80
CA TYR A 24 -12.78 -27.17 -3.28
C TYR A 24 -13.04 -27.19 -1.79
N CYS A 25 -12.69 -26.16 -1.05
CA CYS A 25 -13.01 -26.01 0.37
C CYS A 25 -13.47 -24.60 0.66
N VAL A 26 -14.41 -24.44 1.57
CA VAL A 26 -14.73 -23.15 2.22
C VAL A 26 -15.09 -23.39 3.65
N CYS A 27 -14.51 -22.58 4.52
CA CYS A 27 -14.83 -22.53 5.93
C CYS A 27 -15.43 -21.17 6.28
N LEU A 28 -16.37 -21.15 7.21
CA LEU A 28 -16.94 -19.92 7.72
C LEU A 28 -17.26 -20.03 9.21
N SER A 29 -17.16 -18.91 9.90
CA SER A 29 -17.51 -18.77 11.32
C SER A 29 -18.28 -17.46 11.52
N ASN A 30 -19.29 -17.47 12.39
CA ASN A 30 -19.92 -16.22 12.82
C ASN A 30 -18.98 -15.42 13.73
N SER A 31 -19.32 -14.16 14.00
CA SER A 31 -18.47 -13.25 14.80
C SER A 31 -18.19 -13.72 16.23
N SER A 32 -19.13 -14.48 16.84
CA SER A 32 -18.95 -15.04 18.19
C SER A 32 -18.16 -16.36 18.22
N GLY A 33 -17.92 -16.99 17.06
CA GLY A 33 -17.27 -18.31 16.99
C GLY A 33 -18.16 -19.49 17.39
N THR A 34 -19.44 -19.25 17.68
CA THR A 34 -20.40 -20.30 18.11
C THR A 34 -20.95 -21.11 16.96
N GLU A 35 -20.95 -20.55 15.76
CA GLU A 35 -21.39 -21.24 14.53
C GLU A 35 -20.21 -21.36 13.58
N ILE A 36 -19.81 -22.59 13.31
CA ILE A 36 -18.75 -22.92 12.33
C ILE A 36 -19.37 -23.86 11.28
N LYS A 37 -19.12 -23.57 10.01
CA LYS A 37 -19.54 -24.42 8.88
C LYS A 37 -18.37 -24.64 7.94
N THR A 38 -18.29 -25.86 7.43
CA THR A 38 -17.27 -26.27 6.47
C THR A 38 -17.94 -26.99 5.31
N TYR A 39 -17.55 -26.66 4.10
CA TYR A 39 -18.02 -27.32 2.90
C TYR A 39 -16.82 -27.74 2.05
N TYR A 40 -16.67 -29.02 1.82
CA TYR A 40 -15.63 -29.60 1.00
C TYR A 40 -16.23 -30.20 -0.28
N GLY A 41 -15.49 -30.13 -1.38
CA GLY A 41 -15.86 -30.70 -2.65
C GLY A 41 -16.59 -29.72 -3.59
N LYS A 42 -17.03 -30.27 -4.71
CA LYS A 42 -17.70 -29.50 -5.77
C LYS A 42 -18.93 -28.74 -5.25
N GLY A 43 -19.03 -27.47 -5.62
CA GLY A 43 -20.13 -26.61 -5.24
C GLY A 43 -20.08 -26.08 -3.81
N CYS A 44 -18.93 -26.14 -3.11
CA CYS A 44 -18.74 -25.59 -1.76
C CYS A 44 -19.20 -24.12 -1.66
N ALA A 45 -18.86 -23.27 -2.64
CA ALA A 45 -19.30 -21.89 -2.71
C ALA A 45 -20.83 -21.72 -2.71
N ARG A 46 -21.55 -22.51 -3.48
CA ARG A 46 -23.03 -22.50 -3.52
C ARG A 46 -23.65 -22.97 -2.18
N LYS A 47 -23.02 -23.96 -1.55
CA LYS A 47 -23.46 -24.45 -0.23
C LYS A 47 -23.29 -23.37 0.84
N MET A 48 -22.17 -22.62 0.81
CA MET A 48 -21.96 -21.47 1.70
C MET A 48 -23.04 -20.41 1.49
N LEU A 49 -23.33 -19.98 0.26
CA LEU A 49 -24.36 -18.97 -0.03
C LEU A 49 -25.77 -19.42 0.40
N ASN A 50 -26.09 -20.72 0.26
CA ASN A 50 -27.35 -21.27 0.74
C ASN A 50 -27.48 -21.22 2.27
N TYR A 51 -26.38 -21.41 2.98
CA TYR A 51 -26.36 -21.37 4.46
C TYR A 51 -26.52 -19.95 5.01
N LEU A 52 -25.84 -18.95 4.41
CA LEU A 52 -25.87 -17.57 4.91
C LEU A 52 -27.30 -17.04 5.09
N PRO A 53 -27.65 -16.44 6.24
CA PRO A 53 -28.94 -15.82 6.45
C PRO A 53 -29.12 -14.53 5.65
N ASN A 54 -30.37 -14.03 5.58
CA ASN A 54 -30.63 -12.70 5.00
C ASN A 54 -29.98 -11.61 5.84
N TYR A 55 -29.42 -10.58 5.18
CA TYR A 55 -28.64 -9.50 5.78
C TYR A 55 -27.34 -9.96 6.45
N SER A 56 -26.60 -10.83 5.77
CA SER A 56 -25.24 -11.21 6.19
C SER A 56 -24.22 -10.19 5.75
N LEU A 57 -23.24 -9.90 6.65
CA LEU A 57 -22.02 -9.17 6.38
C LEU A 57 -20.85 -10.14 6.51
N CYS A 58 -20.15 -10.41 5.41
CA CYS A 58 -19.12 -11.43 5.36
C CYS A 58 -17.74 -10.79 5.09
N TYR A 59 -16.72 -11.21 5.84
CA TYR A 59 -15.35 -10.77 5.68
C TYR A 59 -14.45 -11.90 5.21
N ALA A 60 -13.64 -11.63 4.18
CA ALA A 60 -12.47 -12.43 3.82
C ALA A 60 -11.21 -11.58 3.87
N HIS A 61 -10.04 -12.21 4.01
CA HIS A 61 -8.77 -11.50 3.98
C HIS A 61 -8.18 -11.53 2.57
N ASN A 62 -8.12 -10.37 1.90
CA ASN A 62 -7.88 -10.23 0.47
C ASN A 62 -9.07 -10.71 -0.39
N LEU A 63 -10.26 -10.23 -0.05
CA LEU A 63 -11.54 -10.56 -0.72
C LEU A 63 -11.46 -10.55 -2.26
N SER A 64 -10.54 -9.78 -2.85
CA SER A 64 -10.37 -9.74 -4.31
C SER A 64 -10.11 -11.10 -4.93
N TYR A 65 -9.59 -12.06 -4.17
CA TYR A 65 -9.42 -13.45 -4.59
C TYR A 65 -10.71 -14.27 -4.38
N ASP A 66 -11.20 -14.34 -3.16
CA ASP A 66 -12.32 -15.21 -2.76
C ASP A 66 -13.64 -14.87 -3.46
N ILE A 67 -13.86 -13.59 -3.72
CA ILE A 67 -15.09 -13.12 -4.36
C ILE A 67 -15.31 -13.71 -5.75
N ASN A 68 -14.23 -14.12 -6.44
CA ASN A 68 -14.34 -14.71 -7.78
C ASN A 68 -15.10 -16.04 -7.77
N PHE A 69 -15.08 -16.77 -6.68
CA PHE A 69 -15.77 -18.05 -6.54
C PHE A 69 -17.29 -17.92 -6.34
N ILE A 70 -17.76 -16.72 -5.98
CA ILE A 70 -19.16 -16.49 -5.64
C ILE A 70 -19.82 -15.38 -6.45
N ILE A 71 -19.09 -14.48 -7.09
CA ILE A 71 -19.65 -13.29 -7.75
C ILE A 71 -20.62 -13.64 -8.87
N ASP A 72 -20.35 -14.70 -9.63
CA ASP A 72 -21.22 -15.17 -10.73
C ASP A 72 -22.54 -15.76 -10.22
N LEU A 73 -22.57 -16.19 -8.96
CA LEU A 73 -23.76 -16.70 -8.30
C LEU A 73 -24.64 -15.58 -7.73
N LEU A 74 -24.07 -14.36 -7.59
CA LEU A 74 -24.74 -13.21 -7.01
C LEU A 74 -25.41 -12.32 -8.06
N ASN A 75 -26.59 -11.82 -7.74
CA ASN A 75 -27.13 -10.65 -8.42
C ASN A 75 -26.55 -9.39 -7.77
N VAL A 76 -25.43 -8.92 -8.32
CA VAL A 76 -24.62 -7.84 -7.73
C VAL A 76 -25.36 -6.50 -7.79
N VAL A 77 -25.36 -5.77 -6.67
CA VAL A 77 -25.92 -4.41 -6.57
C VAL A 77 -24.75 -3.43 -6.69
N TYR A 78 -24.41 -3.04 -7.91
CA TYR A 78 -23.26 -2.20 -8.23
C TYR A 78 -23.27 -0.82 -7.53
N SER A 79 -24.44 -0.21 -7.36
CA SER A 79 -24.56 1.07 -6.64
C SER A 79 -24.14 1.02 -5.16
N LYS A 80 -24.04 -0.19 -4.60
CA LYS A 80 -23.63 -0.45 -3.22
C LYS A 80 -22.29 -1.19 -3.14
N SER A 81 -21.67 -1.50 -4.28
CA SER A 81 -20.40 -2.18 -4.37
C SER A 81 -19.27 -1.20 -4.64
N ILE A 82 -18.07 -1.47 -4.12
CA ILE A 82 -16.90 -0.61 -4.27
C ILE A 82 -15.74 -1.44 -4.79
N ILE A 83 -15.41 -1.22 -6.07
CA ILE A 83 -14.33 -1.87 -6.78
C ILE A 83 -13.46 -0.79 -7.41
N LYS A 84 -12.12 -0.93 -7.33
CA LYS A 84 -11.17 -0.02 -7.97
C LYS A 84 -10.07 -0.82 -8.65
N GLY A 85 -10.10 -0.85 -9.98
CA GLY A 85 -9.23 -1.75 -10.76
C GLY A 85 -9.52 -3.21 -10.40
N SER A 86 -8.50 -3.97 -10.07
CA SER A 86 -8.62 -5.38 -9.61
C SER A 86 -8.92 -5.51 -8.10
N LYS A 87 -8.92 -4.40 -7.34
CA LYS A 87 -9.14 -4.42 -5.90
C LYS A 87 -10.63 -4.28 -5.56
N VAL A 88 -11.14 -5.24 -4.83
CA VAL A 88 -12.51 -5.26 -4.31
C VAL A 88 -12.48 -4.83 -2.84
N TYR A 89 -13.14 -3.74 -2.52
CA TYR A 89 -13.32 -3.27 -1.15
C TYR A 89 -14.61 -3.83 -0.53
N MET A 90 -15.66 -3.86 -1.33
CA MET A 90 -16.98 -4.32 -0.91
C MET A 90 -17.82 -4.74 -2.12
N ILE A 91 -18.51 -5.87 -2.00
CA ILE A 91 -19.54 -6.32 -2.94
C ILE A 91 -20.85 -6.48 -2.17
N ALA A 92 -21.91 -5.86 -2.65
CA ALA A 92 -23.27 -6.10 -2.21
C ALA A 92 -24.03 -6.86 -3.30
N GLY A 93 -24.72 -7.90 -2.94
CA GLY A 93 -25.47 -8.72 -3.90
C GLY A 93 -26.70 -9.37 -3.30
N LYS A 94 -27.53 -9.96 -4.17
CA LYS A 94 -28.67 -10.78 -3.78
C LYS A 94 -28.45 -12.22 -4.24
N TYR A 95 -28.78 -13.17 -3.38
CA TYR A 95 -28.77 -14.60 -3.69
C TYR A 95 -30.03 -15.26 -3.13
N ASN A 96 -30.84 -15.88 -3.96
CA ASN A 96 -32.12 -16.50 -3.58
C ASN A 96 -32.97 -15.61 -2.65
N GLY A 97 -33.13 -14.32 -3.01
CA GLY A 97 -33.88 -13.34 -2.22
C GLY A 97 -33.16 -12.75 -1.00
N LYS A 98 -32.03 -13.33 -0.56
CA LYS A 98 -31.22 -12.84 0.57
C LYS A 98 -30.32 -11.70 0.12
N SER A 99 -30.17 -10.68 0.95
CA SER A 99 -29.22 -9.56 0.77
C SER A 99 -27.91 -9.90 1.49
N LEU A 100 -26.82 -9.99 0.77
CA LEU A 100 -25.50 -10.36 1.26
C LEU A 100 -24.51 -9.21 0.96
N THR A 101 -23.59 -8.96 1.87
CA THR A 101 -22.52 -7.97 1.71
C THR A 101 -21.19 -8.61 2.07
N PHE A 102 -20.22 -8.50 1.19
CA PHE A 102 -18.86 -9.02 1.37
C PHE A 102 -17.89 -7.86 1.46
N LYS A 103 -17.01 -7.84 2.46
CA LYS A 103 -15.99 -6.82 2.69
C LYS A 103 -14.60 -7.42 2.81
N ASP A 104 -13.59 -6.65 2.41
CA ASP A 104 -12.19 -7.03 2.53
C ASP A 104 -11.60 -6.57 3.86
N SER A 105 -11.22 -7.51 4.72
CA SER A 105 -10.57 -7.22 6.00
C SER A 105 -9.15 -6.67 5.82
N LEU A 106 -8.42 -7.05 4.75
CA LEU A 106 -7.09 -6.50 4.43
C LEU A 106 -7.12 -4.99 4.16
N CYS A 107 -8.27 -4.45 3.73
CA CYS A 107 -8.44 -3.00 3.58
C CYS A 107 -8.56 -2.28 4.92
N VAL A 108 -8.98 -2.96 5.98
CA VAL A 108 -9.13 -2.43 7.35
C VAL A 108 -7.85 -2.69 8.16
N ILE A 109 -7.33 -3.92 8.11
CA ILE A 109 -6.07 -4.31 8.77
C ILE A 109 -5.09 -4.68 7.65
N SER A 110 -4.30 -3.71 7.21
CA SER A 110 -3.38 -3.84 6.07
C SER A 110 -2.08 -4.58 6.44
N SER A 111 -2.22 -5.79 6.97
CA SER A 111 -1.14 -6.68 7.38
C SER A 111 -1.44 -8.11 6.95
N PRO A 112 -0.45 -8.93 6.61
CA PRO A 112 -0.67 -10.35 6.33
C PRO A 112 -1.35 -11.08 7.49
N LEU A 113 -2.24 -12.02 7.19
CA LEU A 113 -3.00 -12.78 8.19
C LEU A 113 -2.09 -13.51 9.19
N ARG A 114 -0.92 -13.99 8.74
CA ARG A 114 0.10 -14.67 9.59
C ARG A 114 0.61 -13.81 10.75
N LEU A 115 0.50 -12.49 10.66
CA LEU A 115 0.92 -11.57 11.71
C LEU A 115 -0.16 -11.27 12.75
N PHE A 116 -1.43 -11.62 12.50
CA PHE A 116 -2.52 -11.32 13.43
C PHE A 116 -2.33 -11.92 14.83
N PRO A 117 -1.85 -13.18 14.97
CA PRO A 117 -1.61 -13.75 16.30
C PRO A 117 -0.67 -12.91 17.16
N SER A 118 0.47 -12.50 16.62
CA SER A 118 1.44 -11.65 17.33
C SER A 118 0.97 -10.19 17.48
N MET A 119 0.27 -9.65 16.46
CA MET A 119 -0.24 -8.27 16.50
C MET A 119 -1.32 -8.05 17.55
N PHE A 120 -2.17 -9.05 17.80
CA PHE A 120 -3.33 -8.94 18.65
C PHE A 120 -3.28 -9.85 19.90
N ASN A 121 -2.13 -10.50 20.16
CA ASN A 121 -1.93 -11.44 21.25
C ASN A 121 -3.04 -12.51 21.28
N LEU A 122 -3.31 -13.14 20.14
CA LEU A 122 -4.36 -14.14 20.02
C LEU A 122 -3.95 -15.46 20.69
N GLU A 123 -4.91 -16.15 21.29
CA GLU A 123 -4.73 -17.49 21.86
C GLU A 123 -4.50 -18.54 20.75
N THR A 124 -5.05 -18.29 19.58
CA THR A 124 -4.87 -19.11 18.39
C THR A 124 -3.46 -18.94 17.86
N GLY A 125 -2.52 -19.72 18.18
CA GLY A 125 -1.10 -19.69 17.80
C GLY A 125 -0.76 -19.15 16.39
N ARG A 126 0.38 -19.54 15.84
CA ARG A 126 0.82 -19.11 14.50
C ARG A 126 -0.10 -19.67 13.39
N LYS A 127 -0.03 -19.06 12.20
CA LYS A 127 -0.64 -19.62 11.00
C LYS A 127 -0.01 -20.96 10.66
N GLU A 128 -0.83 -21.94 10.30
CA GLU A 128 -0.40 -23.28 9.95
C GLU A 128 0.23 -23.33 8.53
N CYS A 129 0.99 -24.39 8.25
CA CYS A 129 1.56 -24.64 6.93
C CYS A 129 0.64 -25.47 6.06
N PHE A 130 0.69 -25.28 4.74
CA PHE A 130 -0.16 -25.99 3.79
C PHE A 130 0.61 -26.35 2.50
N PRO A 131 0.63 -27.64 2.07
CA PRO A 131 1.34 -28.08 0.89
C PRO A 131 0.57 -27.77 -0.40
N TYR A 132 0.45 -26.47 -0.75
CA TYR A 132 -0.33 -26.00 -1.88
C TYR A 132 0.01 -26.74 -3.18
N GLY A 133 1.29 -26.92 -3.50
CA GLY A 133 1.74 -27.63 -4.69
C GLY A 133 1.23 -29.08 -4.76
N TYR A 134 1.18 -29.75 -3.60
CA TYR A 134 0.65 -31.12 -3.54
C TYR A 134 -0.84 -31.19 -3.85
N TYR A 135 -1.64 -30.29 -3.32
CA TYR A 135 -3.08 -30.19 -3.59
C TYR A 135 -3.40 -29.77 -5.03
N GLN A 136 -2.43 -29.28 -5.80
CA GLN A 136 -2.58 -28.95 -7.22
C GLN A 136 -2.37 -30.13 -8.15
N SER A 137 -1.78 -31.23 -7.69
CA SER A 137 -1.37 -32.36 -8.54
C SER A 137 -2.51 -33.26 -9.01
N PHE A 138 -3.77 -32.98 -8.62
CA PHE A 138 -4.94 -33.80 -8.92
C PHE A 138 -5.71 -33.37 -10.19
N ILE A 139 -4.98 -33.03 -11.25
CA ILE A 139 -5.56 -32.83 -12.57
C ILE A 139 -5.59 -34.17 -13.28
N GLN A 140 -6.77 -34.67 -13.60
CA GLN A 140 -6.95 -35.87 -14.46
C GLN A 140 -7.10 -35.44 -15.90
N LYS A 141 -6.25 -35.97 -16.78
CA LYS A 141 -6.42 -35.89 -18.24
C LYS A 141 -7.26 -37.05 -18.69
N ILE A 142 -8.45 -36.77 -19.19
CA ILE A 142 -9.34 -37.80 -19.73
C ILE A 142 -9.35 -37.65 -21.25
N LYS A 143 -9.08 -38.76 -21.93
CA LYS A 143 -9.28 -38.88 -23.39
C LYS A 143 -10.72 -39.30 -23.65
N TYR A 144 -11.44 -38.54 -24.43
CA TYR A 144 -12.76 -38.88 -24.90
C TYR A 144 -12.86 -38.68 -26.42
N PHE A 145 -13.76 -39.41 -27.03
CA PHE A 145 -14.04 -39.23 -28.44
C PHE A 145 -15.01 -38.06 -28.60
N ASP A 146 -14.60 -37.04 -29.32
CA ASP A 146 -15.43 -35.90 -29.65
C ASP A 146 -16.20 -36.22 -30.93
N GLU A 147 -17.54 -36.37 -30.83
CA GLU A 147 -18.40 -36.72 -31.93
C GLU A 147 -18.51 -35.63 -33.00
N ASP A 148 -18.34 -34.34 -32.60
CA ASP A 148 -18.38 -33.20 -33.53
C ASP A 148 -17.08 -33.06 -34.33
N GLU A 149 -15.93 -33.34 -33.71
CA GLU A 149 -14.63 -33.27 -34.35
C GLU A 149 -14.11 -34.63 -34.88
N LEU A 150 -14.86 -35.72 -34.66
CA LEU A 150 -14.54 -37.10 -35.08
C LEU A 150 -13.11 -37.55 -34.70
N LYS A 151 -12.60 -37.08 -33.55
CA LYS A 151 -11.26 -37.41 -33.07
C LYS A 151 -11.24 -37.60 -31.54
N ILE A 152 -10.16 -38.28 -31.08
CA ILE A 152 -9.89 -38.37 -29.64
C ILE A 152 -9.30 -37.06 -29.20
N VAL A 153 -9.99 -36.35 -28.29
CA VAL A 153 -9.57 -35.10 -27.68
C VAL A 153 -9.20 -35.37 -26.24
N GLU A 154 -8.11 -34.73 -25.78
CA GLU A 154 -7.69 -34.78 -24.39
C GLU A 154 -8.29 -33.59 -23.65
N ARG A 155 -9.09 -33.85 -22.64
CA ARG A 155 -9.67 -32.81 -21.77
C ARG A 155 -9.11 -32.92 -20.39
N GLU A 156 -8.64 -31.82 -19.85
CA GLU A 156 -8.28 -31.72 -18.44
C GLU A 156 -9.55 -31.64 -17.58
N ILE A 157 -9.76 -32.64 -16.73
CA ILE A 157 -10.82 -32.62 -15.74
C ILE A 157 -10.17 -32.25 -14.40
N TYR A 158 -10.55 -31.10 -13.88
CA TYR A 158 -10.19 -30.69 -12.54
C TYR A 158 -11.02 -31.48 -11.53
N THR A 159 -10.39 -32.42 -10.86
CA THR A 159 -11.00 -33.13 -9.74
C THR A 159 -10.72 -32.39 -8.46
N VAL A 160 -11.65 -32.46 -7.51
CA VAL A 160 -11.41 -32.08 -6.13
C VAL A 160 -10.28 -32.94 -5.59
N PRO A 161 -9.30 -32.40 -4.83
CA PRO A 161 -8.25 -33.22 -4.23
C PRO A 161 -8.85 -34.45 -3.53
N GLY A 162 -8.20 -35.59 -3.73
CA GLY A 162 -8.66 -36.87 -3.20
C GLY A 162 -8.72 -36.89 -1.65
N GLU A 163 -9.31 -37.95 -1.09
CA GLU A 163 -9.39 -38.05 0.37
C GLU A 163 -8.07 -38.51 1.00
N ILE A 164 -7.20 -39.17 0.26
CA ILE A 164 -5.97 -39.79 0.74
C ILE A 164 -4.75 -39.12 0.09
N GLY A 165 -3.79 -38.68 0.90
CA GLY A 165 -2.51 -38.16 0.48
C GLY A 165 -1.33 -38.93 1.09
N ILE A 166 -0.18 -38.90 0.43
CA ILE A 166 1.07 -39.52 0.86
C ILE A 166 1.92 -38.43 1.56
N ILE A 167 2.31 -38.68 2.81
CA ILE A 167 3.04 -37.71 3.64
C ILE A 167 4.38 -37.33 3.00
N GLU A 168 5.17 -38.31 2.56
CA GLU A 168 6.48 -38.09 1.93
C GLU A 168 6.41 -37.21 0.66
N ASP A 169 5.30 -37.28 -0.09
CA ASP A 169 5.11 -36.49 -1.28
C ASP A 169 4.63 -35.08 -0.93
N ALA A 170 3.78 -34.93 0.07
CA ALA A 170 3.28 -33.64 0.53
C ALA A 170 4.38 -32.76 1.15
N ILE A 171 5.31 -33.36 1.91
CA ILE A 171 6.44 -32.69 2.55
C ILE A 171 7.36 -31.98 1.52
N LYS A 172 7.45 -32.47 0.28
CA LYS A 172 8.24 -31.84 -0.79
C LYS A 172 7.75 -30.42 -1.14
N TYR A 173 6.54 -30.06 -0.74
CA TYR A 173 5.90 -28.77 -0.97
C TYR A 173 5.77 -27.94 0.32
N ILE A 174 6.49 -28.32 1.37
CA ILE A 174 6.57 -27.60 2.66
C ILE A 174 7.99 -27.09 2.83
N ASP A 175 8.13 -25.86 3.33
CA ASP A 175 9.41 -25.26 3.65
C ASP A 175 10.11 -26.07 4.76
N GLU A 176 11.45 -26.14 4.73
CA GLU A 176 12.25 -27.01 5.62
C GLU A 176 11.92 -26.79 7.09
N GLU A 177 11.76 -25.52 7.48
CA GLU A 177 11.46 -25.10 8.86
C GLU A 177 10.05 -25.51 9.36
N ASP A 178 9.11 -25.80 8.45
CA ASP A 178 7.72 -26.13 8.75
C ASP A 178 7.40 -27.64 8.62
N LYS A 179 8.37 -28.48 8.21
CA LYS A 179 8.15 -29.92 7.99
C LYS A 179 7.70 -30.65 9.24
N ASP A 180 8.35 -30.40 10.36
CA ASP A 180 7.99 -31.03 11.63
C ASP A 180 6.59 -30.62 12.07
N LEU A 181 6.26 -29.32 11.93
CA LEU A 181 4.91 -28.82 12.20
C LEU A 181 3.86 -29.51 11.33
N PHE A 182 4.15 -29.67 10.02
CA PHE A 182 3.24 -30.37 9.12
C PHE A 182 2.98 -31.82 9.57
N ILE A 183 4.02 -32.54 9.92
CA ILE A 183 3.90 -33.93 10.41
C ILE A 183 3.08 -34.01 11.69
N ASP A 184 3.35 -33.14 12.65
CA ASP A 184 2.63 -33.11 13.92
C ASP A 184 1.15 -32.75 13.74
N ASN A 185 0.87 -31.81 12.86
CA ASN A 185 -0.51 -31.45 12.49
C ASN A 185 -1.22 -32.63 11.80
N VAL A 186 -0.55 -33.29 10.84
CA VAL A 186 -1.11 -34.48 10.19
C VAL A 186 -1.45 -35.55 11.22
N ARG A 187 -0.54 -35.83 12.15
CA ARG A 187 -0.76 -36.83 13.21
C ARG A 187 -1.94 -36.46 14.12
N SER A 188 -2.12 -35.18 14.42
CA SER A 188 -3.16 -34.73 15.35
C SER A 188 -4.55 -34.69 14.73
N VAL A 189 -4.70 -34.27 13.46
CA VAL A 189 -6.02 -33.97 12.88
C VAL A 189 -6.36 -34.78 11.64
N ALA A 190 -5.39 -35.32 10.93
CA ALA A 190 -5.58 -35.93 9.61
C ALA A 190 -5.02 -37.34 9.48
N TYR A 191 -4.52 -37.93 10.56
CA TYR A 191 -3.88 -39.24 10.57
C TYR A 191 -4.79 -40.34 10.00
N ILE A 192 -4.23 -41.19 9.14
CA ILE A 192 -4.83 -42.45 8.66
C ILE A 192 -3.86 -43.59 9.03
N ASP A 193 -2.60 -43.55 8.59
CA ASP A 193 -1.52 -44.43 8.99
C ASP A 193 -0.15 -43.71 8.91
N GLU A 194 0.96 -44.46 9.11
CA GLU A 194 2.32 -43.90 9.11
C GLU A 194 2.74 -43.19 7.83
N LYS A 195 2.13 -43.54 6.67
CA LYS A 195 2.53 -43.06 5.33
C LYS A 195 1.49 -42.17 4.69
N ILE A 196 0.24 -42.27 5.14
CA ILE A 196 -0.89 -41.59 4.49
C ILE A 196 -1.71 -40.78 5.45
N PHE A 197 -2.29 -39.70 4.93
CA PHE A 197 -3.15 -38.78 5.69
C PHE A 197 -4.42 -38.42 4.93
N SER A 198 -5.44 -37.94 5.67
CA SER A 198 -6.66 -37.42 5.06
C SER A 198 -6.45 -35.99 4.58
N MET A 199 -6.29 -35.81 3.26
CA MET A 199 -6.19 -34.48 2.64
C MET A 199 -7.39 -33.60 2.96
N LYS A 200 -8.58 -34.17 2.96
CA LYS A 200 -9.82 -33.44 3.31
C LYS A 200 -9.79 -32.91 4.74
N ARG A 201 -9.42 -33.74 5.74
CA ARG A 201 -9.36 -33.32 7.15
C ARG A 201 -8.29 -32.25 7.34
N TYR A 202 -7.12 -32.43 6.74
CA TYR A 202 -6.03 -31.46 6.84
C TYR A 202 -6.40 -30.12 6.19
N CYS A 203 -7.00 -30.13 5.00
CA CYS A 203 -7.47 -28.92 4.32
C CYS A 203 -8.52 -28.16 5.14
N ILE A 204 -9.51 -28.88 5.71
CA ILE A 204 -10.53 -28.27 6.56
C ILE A 204 -9.89 -27.68 7.82
N PHE A 205 -8.95 -28.38 8.45
CA PHE A 205 -8.21 -27.89 9.60
C PHE A 205 -7.50 -26.58 9.28
N TYR A 206 -6.69 -26.55 8.19
CA TYR A 206 -5.95 -25.38 7.76
C TYR A 206 -6.88 -24.18 7.47
N CYS A 207 -7.89 -24.37 6.63
CA CYS A 207 -8.86 -23.34 6.28
C CYS A 207 -9.64 -22.81 7.52
N LEU A 208 -9.96 -23.68 8.48
CA LEU A 208 -10.59 -23.27 9.74
C LEU A 208 -9.67 -22.43 10.62
N GLN A 209 -8.36 -22.74 10.65
CA GLN A 209 -7.40 -21.95 11.40
C GLN A 209 -7.26 -20.54 10.80
N ASP A 210 -7.22 -20.43 9.48
CA ASP A 210 -7.19 -19.11 8.81
C ASP A 210 -8.46 -18.31 9.12
N VAL A 211 -9.64 -18.91 9.07
CA VAL A 211 -10.91 -18.26 9.46
C VAL A 211 -10.93 -17.87 10.94
N ARG A 212 -10.36 -18.70 11.82
CA ARG A 212 -10.27 -18.41 13.26
C ARG A 212 -9.36 -17.22 13.52
N ILE A 213 -8.15 -17.23 12.97
CA ILE A 213 -7.19 -16.12 13.09
C ILE A 213 -7.81 -14.82 12.56
N LEU A 214 -8.46 -14.89 11.39
CA LEU A 214 -9.15 -13.73 10.79
C LEU A 214 -10.25 -13.19 11.73
N ARG A 215 -11.12 -14.06 12.25
CA ARG A 215 -12.20 -13.68 13.13
C ARG A 215 -11.68 -13.06 14.43
N GLU A 216 -10.80 -13.77 15.14
CA GLU A 216 -10.27 -13.32 16.43
C GLU A 216 -9.50 -12.01 16.30
N GLY A 217 -8.66 -11.90 15.27
CA GLY A 217 -7.91 -10.67 15.02
C GLY A 217 -8.80 -9.48 14.66
N PHE A 218 -9.78 -9.70 13.77
CA PHE A 218 -10.69 -8.62 13.38
C PHE A 218 -11.64 -8.19 14.52
N GLU A 219 -12.16 -9.13 15.30
CA GLU A 219 -13.02 -8.79 16.45
C GLU A 219 -12.22 -8.11 17.57
N THR A 220 -10.97 -8.51 17.81
CA THR A 220 -10.08 -7.82 18.75
C THR A 220 -9.79 -6.39 18.27
N PHE A 221 -9.45 -6.22 16.98
CA PHE A 221 -9.30 -4.90 16.37
C PHE A 221 -10.55 -4.04 16.56
N ARG A 222 -11.72 -4.59 16.21
CA ARG A 222 -13.01 -3.91 16.33
C ARG A 222 -13.32 -3.48 17.76
N LYS A 223 -13.13 -4.39 18.73
CA LYS A 223 -13.37 -4.13 20.16
C LYS A 223 -12.48 -3.00 20.66
N LEU A 224 -11.18 -3.07 20.41
CA LEU A 224 -10.23 -2.06 20.85
C LEU A 224 -10.51 -0.69 20.18
N LEU A 225 -10.88 -0.68 18.91
CA LEU A 225 -11.23 0.55 18.18
C LEU A 225 -12.51 1.19 18.76
N LEU A 226 -13.51 0.38 19.08
CA LEU A 226 -14.77 0.84 19.66
C LEU A 226 -14.56 1.40 21.07
N GLU A 227 -13.83 0.69 21.92
CA GLU A 227 -13.55 1.09 23.31
C GLU A 227 -12.72 2.37 23.39
N GLN A 228 -11.72 2.53 22.50
CA GLN A 228 -10.81 3.68 22.55
C GLN A 228 -11.32 4.92 21.82
N PHE A 229 -12.05 4.74 20.73
CA PHE A 229 -12.38 5.83 19.80
C PHE A 229 -13.89 5.97 19.51
N ASP A 230 -14.73 5.11 20.04
CA ASP A 230 -16.17 5.05 19.73
C ASP A 230 -16.47 4.88 18.24
N LEU A 231 -15.63 4.07 17.55
CA LEU A 231 -15.76 3.79 16.12
C LEU A 231 -15.92 2.28 15.89
N ASP A 232 -17.01 1.87 15.23
CA ASP A 232 -17.25 0.46 14.90
C ASP A 232 -16.64 0.13 13.52
N ALA A 233 -15.65 -0.78 13.49
CA ALA A 233 -14.98 -1.21 12.26
C ALA A 233 -15.94 -1.76 11.19
N TYR A 234 -17.08 -2.30 11.58
CA TYR A 234 -18.09 -2.80 10.64
C TYR A 234 -18.72 -1.72 9.76
N GLU A 235 -18.70 -0.46 10.18
CA GLU A 235 -19.26 0.65 9.41
C GLU A 235 -18.33 1.13 8.29
N TYR A 236 -17.06 0.75 8.32
CA TYR A 236 -16.03 1.25 7.40
C TYR A 236 -15.58 0.19 6.39
N ILE A 237 -14.92 0.65 5.34
CA ILE A 237 -14.39 -0.19 4.25
C ILE A 237 -12.86 -0.21 4.21
N SER A 238 -12.20 0.64 4.98
CA SER A 238 -10.75 0.73 5.03
C SER A 238 -10.28 1.49 6.26
N ILE A 239 -9.03 1.22 6.69
CA ILE A 239 -8.37 1.95 7.78
C ILE A 239 -8.33 3.46 7.50
N SER A 240 -8.08 3.88 6.25
CA SER A 240 -8.08 5.30 5.89
C SER A 240 -9.44 5.96 6.08
N SER A 241 -10.57 5.23 5.93
CA SER A 241 -11.90 5.77 6.21
C SER A 241 -12.15 5.91 7.71
N ILE A 242 -11.61 5.02 8.54
CA ILE A 242 -11.65 5.11 10.00
C ILE A 242 -10.82 6.31 10.48
N ALA A 243 -9.57 6.41 10.01
CA ALA A 243 -8.66 7.51 10.35
C ALA A 243 -9.24 8.89 9.98
N HIS A 244 -9.83 9.00 8.79
CA HIS A 244 -10.49 10.24 8.36
C HIS A 244 -11.70 10.59 9.25
N LYS A 245 -12.52 9.60 9.64
CA LYS A 245 -13.64 9.83 10.53
C LYS A 245 -13.18 10.32 11.91
N LEU A 246 -12.11 9.71 12.44
CA LEU A 246 -11.50 10.12 13.70
C LEU A 246 -11.06 11.59 13.67
N ILE A 247 -10.29 11.98 12.65
CA ILE A 247 -9.84 13.37 12.49
C ILE A 247 -11.02 14.33 12.26
N LYS A 248 -12.01 13.93 11.49
CA LYS A 248 -13.22 14.74 11.29
C LYS A 248 -13.95 15.01 12.61
N LEU A 249 -14.08 14.01 13.46
CA LEU A 249 -14.74 14.15 14.77
C LEU A 249 -13.92 14.96 15.77
N LYS A 250 -12.59 14.78 15.77
CA LYS A 250 -11.73 15.45 16.76
C LYS A 250 -11.31 16.87 16.34
N CYS A 251 -11.23 17.15 15.03
CA CYS A 251 -10.65 18.39 14.54
C CYS A 251 -11.63 19.22 13.70
N TYR A 252 -12.19 18.67 12.60
CA TYR A 252 -12.92 19.49 11.62
C TYR A 252 -14.30 19.93 12.14
N ILE A 253 -15.05 19.02 12.76
CA ILE A 253 -16.40 19.31 13.25
C ILE A 253 -16.38 20.30 14.44
N PRO A 254 -15.52 20.12 15.45
CA PRO A 254 -15.46 21.06 16.57
C PRO A 254 -15.08 22.48 16.17
N ASN A 255 -14.19 22.65 15.18
CA ASN A 255 -13.78 23.94 14.70
C ASN A 255 -14.92 24.69 13.96
N GLY A 256 -15.67 23.99 13.12
CA GLY A 256 -16.82 24.56 12.36
C GLY A 256 -16.46 25.44 11.16
N ASN A 257 -15.21 25.91 11.04
CA ASN A 257 -14.73 26.78 9.96
C ASN A 257 -13.79 26.10 8.97
N ILE A 258 -13.70 24.77 9.00
CA ILE A 258 -12.90 23.98 8.08
C ILE A 258 -13.79 23.45 6.96
N TYR A 259 -13.47 23.82 5.72
CA TYR A 259 -14.32 23.53 4.55
C TYR A 259 -13.65 22.58 3.57
N GLU A 260 -14.39 21.58 3.12
CA GLU A 260 -14.04 20.77 1.95
C GLU A 260 -14.26 21.60 0.67
N LEU A 261 -13.25 21.69 -0.18
CA LEU A 261 -13.32 22.50 -1.39
C LEU A 261 -13.93 21.75 -2.57
N ALA A 262 -14.57 22.49 -3.47
CA ALA A 262 -15.11 22.00 -4.74
C ALA A 262 -14.68 22.91 -5.91
N ASN A 263 -14.91 22.45 -7.14
CA ASN A 263 -14.72 23.21 -8.37
C ASN A 263 -13.31 23.84 -8.54
N LYS A 264 -13.24 25.05 -9.12
CA LYS A 264 -11.97 25.72 -9.50
C LYS A 264 -10.94 25.86 -8.37
N PRO A 265 -11.28 26.27 -7.13
CA PRO A 265 -10.29 26.34 -6.05
C PRO A 265 -9.67 24.98 -5.75
N ARG A 266 -10.51 23.94 -5.68
CA ARG A 266 -10.04 22.57 -5.43
C ARG A 266 -9.13 22.08 -6.55
N ASP A 267 -9.53 22.27 -7.82
CA ASP A 267 -8.76 21.82 -8.98
C ASP A 267 -7.42 22.55 -9.07
N PHE A 268 -7.39 23.84 -8.74
CA PHE A 268 -6.18 24.63 -8.68
C PHE A 268 -5.22 24.12 -7.60
N ILE A 269 -5.71 24.00 -6.36
CA ILE A 269 -4.90 23.56 -5.21
C ILE A 269 -4.43 22.12 -5.40
N SER A 270 -5.22 21.28 -6.06
CA SER A 270 -4.82 19.89 -6.37
C SER A 270 -3.57 19.80 -7.26
N LYS A 271 -3.24 20.84 -8.04
CA LYS A 271 -2.01 20.90 -8.85
C LYS A 271 -0.76 21.09 -8.00
N CYS A 272 -0.90 21.57 -6.77
CA CYS A 272 0.19 21.65 -5.80
C CYS A 272 0.54 20.29 -5.16
N ILE A 273 -0.19 19.21 -5.47
CA ILE A 273 0.09 17.86 -4.93
C ILE A 273 1.36 17.31 -5.58
N ILE A 274 2.46 17.38 -4.86
CA ILE A 274 3.75 16.81 -5.25
C ILE A 274 4.17 15.82 -4.16
N GLY A 275 4.33 14.53 -4.52
CA GLY A 275 4.72 13.47 -3.60
C GLY A 275 6.16 13.61 -3.06
N GLY A 276 6.54 12.70 -2.16
CA GLY A 276 7.89 12.62 -1.64
C GLY A 276 8.93 12.36 -2.72
N ARG A 277 10.16 12.84 -2.50
CA ARG A 277 11.27 12.63 -3.43
C ARG A 277 11.75 11.18 -3.36
N CYS A 278 12.04 10.62 -4.52
CA CYS A 278 12.63 9.30 -4.63
C CYS A 278 13.60 9.36 -5.81
N MET A 279 14.89 9.58 -5.52
CA MET A 279 15.90 9.87 -6.52
C MET A 279 17.31 9.61 -6.01
N LEU A 280 18.26 9.50 -6.93
CA LEU A 280 19.68 9.55 -6.65
C LEU A 280 20.13 11.01 -6.54
N SER A 281 21.26 11.24 -5.86
CA SER A 281 21.94 12.53 -5.90
C SER A 281 22.21 12.92 -7.36
N ASP A 282 21.75 14.10 -7.76
CA ASP A 282 21.80 14.62 -9.15
C ASP A 282 21.25 13.67 -10.22
N ASN A 283 20.40 12.72 -9.85
CA ASN A 283 19.94 11.63 -10.70
C ASN A 283 21.08 10.81 -11.34
N THR A 284 22.26 10.78 -10.72
CA THR A 284 23.46 10.11 -11.25
C THR A 284 23.70 8.77 -10.55
N LYS A 285 23.87 7.70 -11.31
CA LYS A 285 24.23 6.37 -10.78
C LYS A 285 25.60 6.40 -10.10
N ARG A 286 25.76 5.61 -9.04
CA ARG A 286 27.03 5.52 -8.30
C ARG A 286 27.23 4.17 -7.61
N ILE A 287 28.50 3.83 -7.40
CA ILE A 287 28.94 2.74 -6.54
C ILE A 287 29.59 3.36 -5.31
N VAL A 288 29.24 2.86 -4.14
CA VAL A 288 29.69 3.39 -2.85
C VAL A 288 30.32 2.27 -2.04
N LYS A 289 31.43 2.57 -1.36
CA LYS A 289 32.14 1.67 -0.44
C LYS A 289 32.37 2.40 0.88
N GLY A 290 32.18 1.70 1.99
CA GLY A 290 32.34 2.26 3.33
C GLY A 290 31.18 1.89 4.26
N GLU A 291 31.14 2.43 5.45
CA GLU A 291 30.03 2.21 6.39
C GLU A 291 28.79 3.00 5.97
N ILE A 292 27.83 2.31 5.33
CA ILE A 292 26.60 2.88 4.80
C ILE A 292 25.44 2.63 5.77
N VAL A 293 24.59 3.63 5.98
CA VAL A 293 23.37 3.52 6.76
C VAL A 293 22.17 4.05 5.95
N ASP A 294 21.01 3.45 6.15
CA ASP A 294 19.72 4.02 5.78
C ASP A 294 19.22 4.84 6.97
N PHE A 295 19.00 6.13 6.79
CA PHE A 295 18.62 7.07 7.85
C PHE A 295 17.17 7.50 7.62
N ASP A 296 16.26 6.92 8.42
CA ASP A 296 14.81 7.00 8.26
C ASP A 296 14.15 7.96 9.23
N ALA A 297 13.15 8.70 8.74
CA ALA A 297 12.38 9.65 9.55
C ALA A 297 11.26 8.94 10.32
N VAL A 298 11.26 9.10 11.63
CA VAL A 298 10.22 8.54 12.51
C VAL A 298 8.84 9.04 12.13
N SER A 299 8.04 8.17 11.49
CA SER A 299 6.65 8.45 11.12
C SER A 299 6.49 9.80 10.37
N LEU A 300 7.15 9.97 9.22
CA LEU A 300 7.28 11.24 8.50
C LEU A 300 5.97 12.02 8.33
N TYR A 301 4.88 11.38 7.84
CA TYR A 301 3.61 12.10 7.64
C TYR A 301 2.93 12.52 8.94
N PRO A 302 2.83 11.70 10.00
CA PRO A 302 2.43 12.17 11.33
C PRO A 302 3.29 13.30 11.85
N SER A 303 4.62 13.24 11.64
CA SER A 303 5.57 14.30 12.02
C SER A 303 5.29 15.60 11.27
N ALA A 304 4.94 15.52 9.99
CA ALA A 304 4.52 16.69 9.22
C ALA A 304 3.23 17.30 9.80
N ILE A 305 2.22 16.48 10.11
CA ILE A 305 0.96 16.98 10.69
C ILE A 305 1.21 17.60 12.07
N ALA A 306 2.12 17.06 12.87
CA ALA A 306 2.49 17.61 14.18
C ALA A 306 3.16 19.01 14.11
N ARG A 307 3.58 19.46 12.91
CA ARG A 307 4.11 20.81 12.68
C ARG A 307 3.14 21.72 11.93
N LEU A 308 1.95 21.21 11.51
CA LEU A 308 1.02 21.92 10.65
C LEU A 308 -0.17 22.53 11.41
N TYR A 309 -0.89 23.36 10.69
CA TYR A 309 -2.15 23.98 11.07
C TYR A 309 -3.23 23.65 10.06
N LEU A 310 -4.48 23.63 10.49
CA LEU A 310 -5.63 23.74 9.60
C LEU A 310 -5.87 25.21 9.27
N LEU A 311 -6.10 25.51 7.99
CA LEU A 311 -6.43 26.86 7.53
C LEU A 311 -7.95 27.06 7.62
N GLU A 312 -8.40 28.02 8.40
CA GLU A 312 -9.80 28.32 8.55
C GLU A 312 -10.34 29.20 7.41
N GLY A 313 -11.60 28.98 7.08
CA GLY A 313 -12.34 29.77 6.08
C GLY A 313 -12.28 29.20 4.67
N ILE A 314 -12.68 30.03 3.72
CA ILE A 314 -12.74 29.71 2.28
C ILE A 314 -11.61 30.48 1.58
N PRO A 315 -10.86 29.83 0.66
CA PRO A 315 -9.77 30.50 -0.04
C PRO A 315 -10.28 31.63 -0.95
N LYS A 316 -9.59 32.74 -0.91
CA LYS A 316 -9.82 33.94 -1.72
C LYS A 316 -8.81 34.02 -2.85
N ILE A 317 -9.17 34.63 -3.97
CA ILE A 317 -8.25 34.87 -5.11
C ILE A 317 -7.24 35.94 -4.71
N LEU A 318 -5.95 35.71 -4.99
CA LEU A 318 -4.89 36.71 -4.78
C LEU A 318 -5.20 37.99 -5.55
N LYS A 319 -5.05 39.14 -4.89
CA LYS A 319 -5.15 40.47 -5.48
C LYS A 319 -3.86 40.83 -6.19
N ASN A 320 -3.89 41.81 -7.11
CA ASN A 320 -2.71 42.23 -7.87
C ASN A 320 -1.53 42.67 -6.98
N GLU A 321 -1.79 43.34 -5.88
CA GLU A 321 -0.77 43.75 -4.88
C GLU A 321 -0.06 42.58 -4.24
N MET A 322 -0.72 41.41 -4.17
CA MET A 322 -0.19 40.18 -3.58
C MET A 322 0.65 39.35 -4.58
N LEU A 323 0.67 39.71 -5.86
CA LEU A 323 1.45 39.01 -6.88
C LEU A 323 2.94 39.40 -6.83
N ASN A 324 3.48 39.46 -5.63
CA ASN A 324 4.87 39.84 -5.36
C ASN A 324 5.46 38.92 -4.28
N GLN A 325 6.66 38.42 -4.52
CA GLN A 325 7.35 37.49 -3.63
C GLN A 325 7.56 38.08 -2.23
N ASN A 326 8.05 39.33 -2.15
CA ASN A 326 8.33 39.99 -0.87
C ASN A 326 7.03 40.27 -0.10
N TYR A 327 5.97 40.70 -0.82
CA TYR A 327 4.69 40.93 -0.18
C TYR A 327 4.15 39.64 0.51
N LEU A 328 4.22 38.49 -0.17
CA LEU A 328 3.76 37.24 0.43
C LEU A 328 4.59 36.82 1.63
N LEU A 329 5.93 37.02 1.61
CA LEU A 329 6.80 36.71 2.74
C LEU A 329 6.54 37.62 3.94
N GLU A 330 6.34 38.92 3.70
CA GLU A 330 6.12 39.91 4.77
C GLU A 330 4.76 39.77 5.46
N HIS A 331 3.75 39.26 4.75
CA HIS A 331 2.38 39.15 5.26
C HIS A 331 1.97 37.71 5.66
N LEU A 332 2.82 36.71 5.37
CA LEU A 332 2.55 35.33 5.81
C LEU A 332 2.70 35.24 7.34
N PHE A 333 1.81 34.54 7.99
CA PHE A 333 1.91 34.24 9.41
C PHE A 333 3.23 33.56 9.74
N THR A 334 3.86 33.98 10.84
CA THR A 334 4.99 33.24 11.41
C THR A 334 4.56 31.84 11.88
N ASP A 335 5.51 30.97 12.15
CA ASP A 335 5.23 29.58 12.55
C ASP A 335 4.43 29.46 13.85
N GLU A 336 4.52 30.45 14.75
CA GLU A 336 3.81 30.45 16.03
C GLU A 336 2.49 31.21 15.99
N GLN A 337 2.22 31.94 14.92
CA GLN A 337 1.05 32.80 14.82
C GLN A 337 -0.21 32.00 14.47
N LEU A 338 -1.24 32.09 15.32
CA LEU A 338 -2.53 31.40 15.15
C LEU A 338 -3.64 32.33 14.68
N GLU A 339 -3.59 33.60 15.05
CA GLU A 339 -4.63 34.59 14.74
C GLU A 339 -4.07 35.77 13.94
N PRO A 340 -4.87 36.33 13.03
CA PRO A 340 -4.47 37.53 12.30
C PRO A 340 -4.36 38.72 13.27
N THR A 341 -3.24 39.43 13.23
CA THR A 341 -3.04 40.65 14.01
C THR A 341 -3.58 41.87 13.29
N ASP A 342 -3.80 41.76 11.98
CA ASP A 342 -4.33 42.81 11.11
C ASP A 342 -4.99 42.16 9.86
N THR A 343 -5.74 42.96 9.07
CA THR A 343 -6.44 42.50 7.87
C THR A 343 -5.55 42.16 6.67
N LYS A 344 -4.25 42.44 6.73
CA LYS A 344 -3.28 42.17 5.67
C LYS A 344 -2.61 40.82 5.81
N PHE A 345 -2.69 40.18 6.97
CA PHE A 345 -2.03 38.91 7.20
C PHE A 345 -2.67 37.74 6.46
N ILE A 346 -1.81 36.84 5.98
CA ILE A 346 -2.14 35.65 5.19
C ILE A 346 -1.76 34.42 6.03
N SER A 347 -2.76 33.59 6.37
CA SER A 347 -2.50 32.36 7.15
C SER A 347 -1.96 31.21 6.29
N GLY A 348 -2.14 31.26 4.97
CA GLY A 348 -1.58 30.32 4.01
C GLY A 348 -2.01 30.66 2.59
N PHE A 349 -1.27 30.16 1.59
CA PHE A 349 -1.59 30.39 0.18
C PHE A 349 -1.16 29.23 -0.72
N PHE A 350 -1.73 29.21 -1.92
CA PHE A 350 -1.45 28.27 -3.01
C PHE A 350 -1.33 29.06 -4.30
N ILE A 351 -0.19 28.93 -5.00
CA ILE A 351 0.14 29.76 -6.15
C ILE A 351 0.57 28.95 -7.36
N GLU A 352 0.41 29.55 -8.52
CA GLU A 352 1.08 29.26 -9.76
C GLU A 352 2.17 30.29 -9.94
N GLY A 353 3.44 29.85 -9.95
CA GLY A 353 4.59 30.73 -10.10
C GLY A 353 5.56 30.26 -11.17
N ILE A 354 6.42 31.17 -11.63
CA ILE A 354 7.55 30.85 -12.51
C ILE A 354 8.84 31.07 -11.73
N ILE A 355 9.63 30.01 -11.59
CA ILE A 355 10.98 30.11 -11.04
C ILE A 355 11.86 30.74 -12.11
N LYS A 356 12.34 31.97 -11.86
CA LYS A 356 13.17 32.74 -12.80
C LYS A 356 14.64 32.46 -12.65
N LYS A 357 15.06 32.21 -11.40
CA LYS A 357 16.45 32.01 -11.06
C LYS A 357 16.62 31.09 -9.86
N ILE A 358 17.67 30.31 -9.86
CA ILE A 358 18.08 29.41 -8.79
C ILE A 358 19.48 29.82 -8.39
N ASN A 359 19.65 30.37 -7.17
CA ASN A 359 20.96 30.86 -6.72
C ASN A 359 21.77 29.74 -6.01
N LYS A 360 21.10 28.72 -5.48
CA LYS A 360 21.71 27.59 -4.74
C LYS A 360 21.13 26.28 -5.28
N PRO A 361 21.67 25.71 -6.37
CA PRO A 361 21.22 24.40 -6.84
C PRO A 361 21.53 23.32 -5.78
N LEU A 362 20.63 22.34 -5.60
CA LEU A 362 20.79 21.23 -4.68
C LEU A 362 20.96 19.92 -5.44
N HIS A 363 21.69 18.95 -4.89
CA HIS A 363 21.75 17.59 -5.40
C HIS A 363 20.40 16.87 -5.30
N PHE A 364 19.59 17.28 -4.32
CA PHE A 364 18.20 16.83 -4.13
C PHE A 364 17.22 18.01 -4.26
N PRO A 365 16.96 18.52 -5.46
CA PRO A 365 16.16 19.73 -5.67
C PRO A 365 14.74 19.59 -5.16
N ILE A 366 14.14 20.72 -4.75
CA ILE A 366 12.72 20.81 -4.36
C ILE A 366 11.85 21.02 -5.61
N ILE A 367 12.41 21.62 -6.64
CA ILE A 367 11.72 22.05 -7.86
C ILE A 367 11.21 20.85 -8.66
N VAL A 368 9.93 20.91 -9.05
CA VAL A 368 9.31 20.03 -10.04
C VAL A 368 8.59 20.94 -11.05
N SER A 369 9.32 21.38 -12.07
CA SER A 369 8.78 22.27 -13.11
C SER A 369 7.73 21.56 -13.97
N ASP A 370 6.82 22.33 -14.57
CA ASP A 370 5.78 21.82 -15.47
C ASP A 370 6.40 21.02 -16.63
N GLY A 371 5.87 19.84 -16.90
CA GLY A 371 6.42 18.88 -17.87
C GLY A 371 7.52 17.96 -17.33
N GLU A 372 8.07 18.20 -16.14
CA GLU A 372 9.07 17.33 -15.52
C GLU A 372 8.42 16.28 -14.63
N ILE A 373 8.95 15.06 -14.66
CA ILE A 373 8.47 13.94 -13.86
C ILE A 373 9.25 13.82 -12.54
N ARG A 374 10.44 14.44 -12.48
CA ARG A 374 11.40 14.35 -11.38
C ARG A 374 11.79 15.73 -10.87
N SER A 375 12.22 15.78 -9.61
CA SER A 375 12.86 16.99 -9.09
C SER A 375 14.17 17.29 -9.83
N CYS A 376 14.37 18.54 -10.21
CA CYS A 376 15.54 18.99 -10.95
C CYS A 376 15.82 20.48 -10.70
N ASN A 377 17.06 20.93 -10.96
CA ASN A 377 17.45 22.34 -10.88
C ASN A 377 17.14 23.06 -12.21
N LYS A 378 15.86 23.12 -12.59
CA LYS A 378 15.41 23.72 -13.84
C LYS A 378 14.38 24.83 -13.56
N CYS A 379 14.68 26.03 -14.03
CA CYS A 379 13.73 27.12 -14.01
C CYS A 379 12.48 26.78 -14.83
N GLY A 380 11.32 27.27 -14.41
CA GLY A 380 10.07 27.00 -15.09
C GLY A 380 8.85 27.21 -14.21
N LYS A 381 7.71 26.85 -14.76
CA LYS A 381 6.41 27.00 -14.10
C LYS A 381 6.21 25.90 -13.07
N MET A 382 5.69 26.25 -11.91
CA MET A 382 5.38 25.34 -10.82
C MET A 382 4.16 25.78 -10.03
N PHE A 383 3.36 24.80 -9.56
CA PHE A 383 2.29 25.02 -8.57
C PHE A 383 2.84 24.65 -7.19
N MET A 384 2.63 25.53 -6.21
CA MET A 384 3.18 25.36 -4.88
C MET A 384 2.30 25.98 -3.79
N ASP A 385 2.40 25.46 -2.59
CA ASP A 385 1.86 26.07 -1.37
C ASP A 385 2.88 27.01 -0.71
N HIS A 386 2.48 27.71 0.34
CA HIS A 386 3.35 28.62 1.09
C HIS A 386 4.57 27.90 1.67
N ILE A 387 4.45 26.64 2.11
CA ILE A 387 5.56 25.85 2.66
C ILE A 387 6.63 25.59 1.60
N THR A 388 6.22 25.08 0.45
CA THR A 388 7.16 24.86 -0.68
C THR A 388 7.75 26.16 -1.18
N PHE A 389 6.98 27.25 -1.19
CA PHE A 389 7.45 28.57 -1.59
C PHE A 389 8.58 29.08 -0.69
N GLU A 390 8.39 29.00 0.64
CA GLU A 390 9.44 29.35 1.61
C GLU A 390 10.67 28.46 1.45
N ASP A 391 10.49 27.13 1.27
CA ASP A 391 11.58 26.18 1.11
C ASP A 391 12.42 26.46 -0.15
N LEU A 392 11.78 26.82 -1.26
CA LEU A 392 12.49 27.23 -2.50
C LEU A 392 13.34 28.46 -2.29
N ILE A 393 12.87 29.42 -1.52
CA ILE A 393 13.61 30.65 -1.20
C ILE A 393 14.73 30.34 -0.21
N ASN A 394 14.44 29.66 0.88
CA ASN A 394 15.38 29.43 1.97
C ASN A 394 16.49 28.45 1.61
N PHE A 395 16.18 27.33 0.96
CA PHE A 395 17.17 26.30 0.64
C PHE A 395 17.80 26.49 -0.72
N GLN A 396 17.06 26.96 -1.74
CA GLN A 396 17.57 27.10 -3.12
C GLN A 396 17.77 28.55 -3.58
N GLY A 397 17.39 29.56 -2.76
CA GLY A 397 17.54 30.97 -3.09
C GLY A 397 16.80 31.34 -4.38
N CYS A 398 15.61 30.77 -4.61
CA CYS A 398 14.84 30.98 -5.82
C CYS A 398 14.23 32.38 -5.91
N GLU A 399 14.26 32.97 -7.11
CA GLU A 399 13.48 34.14 -7.47
C GLU A 399 12.22 33.68 -8.21
N ILE A 400 11.03 34.02 -7.66
CA ILE A 400 9.76 33.49 -8.13
C ILE A 400 8.84 34.63 -8.56
N GLU A 401 8.40 34.60 -9.82
CA GLU A 401 7.34 35.44 -10.36
C GLU A 401 5.99 34.76 -10.10
N ILE A 402 5.07 35.45 -9.41
CA ILE A 402 3.75 34.92 -9.07
C ILE A 402 2.76 35.28 -10.17
N ILE A 403 2.08 34.29 -10.75
CA ILE A 403 1.10 34.47 -11.82
C ILE A 403 -0.30 34.69 -11.24
N ARG A 404 -0.73 33.80 -10.35
CA ARG A 404 -2.04 33.78 -9.73
C ARG A 404 -2.10 32.78 -8.58
N GLY A 405 -3.14 32.85 -7.76
CA GLY A 405 -3.33 31.88 -6.69
C GLY A 405 -4.53 32.16 -5.82
N TYR A 406 -4.57 31.41 -4.73
CA TYR A 406 -5.57 31.50 -3.67
C TYR A 406 -4.86 31.69 -2.33
N TYR A 407 -5.45 32.45 -1.44
CA TYR A 407 -4.94 32.68 -0.08
C TYR A 407 -6.04 32.51 0.97
N TYR A 408 -5.62 32.27 2.19
CA TYR A 408 -6.45 32.21 3.38
C TYR A 408 -6.04 33.35 4.32
N ASP A 409 -7.02 34.03 4.90
CA ASP A 409 -6.84 35.12 5.86
C ASP A 409 -7.59 34.86 7.17
N GLY A 410 -8.03 33.62 7.39
CA GLY A 410 -8.60 33.14 8.64
C GLY A 410 -7.55 32.76 9.68
N LYS A 411 -8.01 32.24 10.80
CA LYS A 411 -7.15 31.69 11.84
C LYS A 411 -6.46 30.40 11.39
N ARG A 412 -5.44 30.00 12.14
CA ARG A 412 -4.82 28.67 12.07
C ARG A 412 -5.27 27.83 13.26
N ASP A 413 -5.73 26.62 13.03
CA ASP A 413 -6.22 25.70 14.06
C ASP A 413 -5.20 24.59 14.32
N ILE A 414 -4.89 24.31 15.60
CA ILE A 414 -3.90 23.34 16.06
C ILE A 414 -4.49 21.98 16.44
N SER A 415 -5.78 21.75 16.26
CA SER A 415 -6.47 20.55 16.75
C SER A 415 -5.90 19.26 16.15
N CYS A 416 -5.52 19.26 14.85
CA CYS A 416 -4.87 18.12 14.23
C CYS A 416 -3.48 17.86 14.82
N ARG A 417 -2.68 18.91 15.05
CA ARG A 417 -1.35 18.82 15.71
C ARG A 417 -1.49 18.15 17.07
N ASN A 418 -2.39 18.65 17.92
CA ASN A 418 -2.63 18.10 19.25
C ASN A 418 -3.09 16.64 19.18
N THR A 419 -4.04 16.34 18.31
CA THR A 419 -4.55 14.97 18.13
C THR A 419 -3.44 13.99 17.70
N ILE A 420 -2.54 14.39 16.80
CA ILE A 420 -1.44 13.53 16.38
C ILE A 420 -0.45 13.28 17.52
N ASN A 421 -0.09 14.31 18.28
CA ASN A 421 0.80 14.16 19.43
C ASN A 421 0.17 13.24 20.48
N GLU A 422 -1.09 13.45 20.83
CA GLU A 422 -1.82 12.58 21.76
C GLU A 422 -1.83 11.10 21.29
N LEU A 423 -2.11 10.85 20.02
CA LEU A 423 -2.12 9.51 19.45
C LEU A 423 -0.72 8.88 19.45
N PHE A 424 0.31 9.66 19.17
CA PHE A 424 1.68 9.16 19.17
C PHE A 424 2.16 8.81 20.59
N ASP A 425 1.87 9.64 21.56
CA ASP A 425 2.19 9.37 22.97
C ASP A 425 1.43 8.15 23.49
N LEU A 426 0.16 8.04 23.14
CA LEU A 426 -0.67 6.88 23.48
C LEU A 426 -0.12 5.59 22.84
N ARG A 427 0.32 5.65 21.57
CA ARG A 427 0.99 4.53 20.92
C ARG A 427 2.26 4.11 21.66
N ASN A 428 3.11 5.06 22.04
CA ASN A 428 4.36 4.78 22.73
C ASN A 428 4.12 4.17 24.12
N LYS A 429 3.10 4.63 24.83
CA LYS A 429 2.64 4.01 26.08
C LYS A 429 2.24 2.56 25.87
N TYR A 430 1.33 2.30 24.94
CA TYR A 430 0.86 0.93 24.67
C TYR A 430 1.94 0.00 24.08
N LYS A 431 2.91 0.56 23.35
CA LYS A 431 4.06 -0.22 22.87
C LYS A 431 4.91 -0.72 24.04
N LYS A 432 5.15 0.11 25.07
CA LYS A 432 5.88 -0.29 26.30
C LYS A 432 5.12 -1.34 27.12
N GLU A 433 3.80 -1.27 27.11
CA GLU A 433 2.91 -2.19 27.83
C GLU A 433 2.66 -3.52 27.06
N GLY A 434 3.17 -3.68 25.82
CA GLY A 434 2.86 -4.83 24.95
C GLY A 434 1.39 -4.91 24.54
N ASN A 435 0.65 -3.79 24.60
CA ASN A 435 -0.77 -3.76 24.29
C ASN A 435 -1.00 -3.68 22.78
N PRO A 436 -1.83 -4.57 22.18
CA PRO A 436 -2.16 -4.60 20.76
C PRO A 436 -2.72 -3.28 20.20
N LEU A 437 -3.29 -2.43 21.04
CA LEU A 437 -3.85 -1.14 20.64
C LEU A 437 -2.77 -0.23 19.99
N GLN A 438 -1.48 -0.41 20.32
CA GLN A 438 -0.38 0.29 19.66
C GLN A 438 -0.35 0.06 18.14
N VAL A 439 -0.72 -1.13 17.67
CA VAL A 439 -0.77 -1.46 16.24
C VAL A 439 -1.91 -0.70 15.56
N ILE A 440 -3.07 -0.66 16.19
CA ILE A 440 -4.24 0.07 15.69
C ILE A 440 -3.91 1.55 15.52
N ILE A 441 -3.30 2.16 16.53
CA ILE A 441 -2.91 3.58 16.49
C ILE A 441 -1.86 3.82 15.39
N LYS A 442 -0.88 2.90 15.22
CA LYS A 442 0.10 2.97 14.11
C LYS A 442 -0.60 2.98 12.74
N LEU A 443 -1.57 2.08 12.54
CA LEU A 443 -2.32 2.00 11.29
C LEU A 443 -3.15 3.28 11.04
N LEU A 444 -3.77 3.84 12.07
CA LEU A 444 -4.51 5.09 11.98
C LEU A 444 -3.59 6.25 11.61
N LEU A 445 -2.50 6.46 12.35
CA LEU A 445 -1.53 7.53 12.10
C LEU A 445 -0.99 7.51 10.67
N ASN A 446 -0.60 6.35 10.15
CA ASN A 446 -0.08 6.21 8.79
C ASN A 446 -1.15 6.41 7.70
N SER A 447 -2.44 6.34 8.05
CA SER A 447 -3.54 6.39 7.09
C SER A 447 -4.24 7.75 7.01
N ILE A 448 -3.93 8.69 7.91
CA ILE A 448 -4.63 9.98 8.01
C ILE A 448 -4.45 10.81 6.74
N TYR A 449 -3.21 10.96 6.26
CA TYR A 449 -2.93 11.89 5.17
C TYR A 449 -3.50 11.43 3.81
N GLY A 450 -3.47 10.12 3.52
CA GLY A 450 -3.85 9.59 2.20
C GLY A 450 -5.29 9.95 1.78
N LYS A 451 -6.19 10.08 2.75
CA LYS A 451 -7.58 10.47 2.49
C LYS A 451 -7.72 11.95 2.14
N THR A 452 -6.85 12.82 2.64
CA THR A 452 -6.90 14.27 2.40
C THR A 452 -6.62 14.64 0.95
N ILE A 453 -5.81 13.85 0.24
CA ILE A 453 -5.45 14.04 -1.17
C ILE A 453 -6.13 13.03 -2.11
N LEU A 454 -7.09 12.25 -1.63
CA LEU A 454 -7.76 11.25 -2.45
C LEU A 454 -8.45 11.92 -3.64
N LYS A 455 -8.12 11.45 -4.85
CA LYS A 455 -8.83 11.89 -6.06
C LYS A 455 -10.30 11.53 -5.94
N PRO A 456 -11.23 12.43 -6.32
CA PRO A 456 -12.65 12.11 -6.31
C PRO A 456 -12.92 10.94 -7.25
N ILE A 457 -13.92 10.14 -6.89
CA ILE A 457 -14.50 9.19 -7.83
C ILE A 457 -15.43 9.99 -8.71
N ASP A 458 -14.93 10.43 -9.86
CA ASP A 458 -15.63 11.24 -10.86
C ASP A 458 -16.47 10.41 -11.81
N THR A 459 -16.38 9.10 -11.71
CA THR A 459 -17.07 8.15 -12.57
C THR A 459 -17.87 7.14 -11.76
N LYS A 460 -18.98 6.67 -12.35
CA LYS A 460 -19.73 5.51 -11.86
C LYS A 460 -19.89 4.51 -12.99
N LEU A 461 -19.86 3.23 -12.66
CA LEU A 461 -20.12 2.14 -13.58
C LEU A 461 -21.58 1.72 -13.44
N LYS A 462 -22.25 1.51 -14.58
CA LYS A 462 -23.58 0.94 -14.65
C LYS A 462 -23.60 -0.15 -15.69
N PHE A 463 -24.33 -1.22 -15.40
CA PHE A 463 -24.51 -2.33 -16.32
C PHE A 463 -25.97 -2.33 -16.79
N ILE A 464 -26.15 -2.35 -18.10
CA ILE A 464 -27.45 -2.36 -18.78
C ILE A 464 -27.48 -3.49 -19.81
N THR A 465 -28.66 -3.85 -20.30
CA THR A 465 -28.81 -4.78 -21.40
C THR A 465 -28.66 -4.07 -22.75
N LYS A 466 -28.39 -4.83 -23.81
CA LYS A 466 -28.33 -4.27 -25.17
C LYS A 466 -29.65 -3.58 -25.57
N ASP A 467 -30.77 -4.15 -25.17
CA ASP A 467 -32.10 -3.64 -25.50
C ASP A 467 -32.38 -2.29 -24.81
N GLU A 468 -31.73 -2.05 -23.68
CA GLU A 468 -31.85 -0.77 -22.93
C GLU A 468 -30.90 0.31 -23.42
N LEU A 469 -29.89 -0.01 -24.25
CA LEU A 469 -28.76 0.85 -24.57
C LEU A 469 -29.21 2.16 -25.24
N GLU A 470 -30.01 2.10 -26.30
CA GLU A 470 -30.45 3.28 -27.05
C GLU A 470 -31.24 4.24 -26.17
N ARG A 471 -32.21 3.70 -25.42
CA ARG A 471 -32.99 4.50 -24.47
C ARG A 471 -32.13 5.11 -23.38
N TYR A 472 -31.11 4.36 -22.95
CA TYR A 472 -30.18 4.83 -21.93
C TYR A 472 -29.29 5.94 -22.45
N ILE A 473 -28.74 5.80 -23.65
CA ILE A 473 -27.96 6.85 -24.31
C ILE A 473 -28.80 8.12 -24.47
N TYR A 474 -30.02 7.98 -25.01
CA TYR A 474 -30.90 9.13 -25.20
C TYR A 474 -31.14 9.92 -23.91
N ASN A 475 -31.39 9.25 -22.79
CA ASN A 475 -31.69 9.90 -21.51
C ASN A 475 -30.43 10.40 -20.75
N ARG A 476 -29.25 9.93 -21.09
CA ARG A 476 -28.02 10.16 -20.30
C ARG A 476 -26.81 10.62 -21.14
N TYR A 477 -27.01 11.00 -22.37
CA TYR A 477 -25.95 11.33 -23.34
C TYR A 477 -24.85 12.24 -22.76
N GLY A 478 -25.21 13.34 -22.09
CA GLY A 478 -24.24 14.29 -21.51
C GLY A 478 -23.44 13.75 -20.31
N TYR A 479 -23.79 12.60 -19.78
CA TYR A 479 -23.11 11.99 -18.64
C TYR A 479 -22.25 10.79 -19.02
N ILE A 480 -22.41 10.24 -20.23
CA ILE A 480 -21.71 9.03 -20.69
C ILE A 480 -20.29 9.39 -21.07
N GLN A 481 -19.31 8.76 -20.42
CA GLN A 481 -17.89 8.87 -20.73
C GLN A 481 -17.43 7.77 -21.69
N GLU A 482 -17.91 6.53 -21.48
CA GLU A 482 -17.45 5.36 -22.20
C GLU A 482 -18.52 4.27 -22.19
N ILE A 483 -18.68 3.54 -23.29
CA ILE A 483 -19.54 2.37 -23.41
C ILE A 483 -18.64 1.18 -23.78
N ILE A 484 -18.61 0.17 -22.93
CA ILE A 484 -17.79 -1.03 -23.15
C ILE A 484 -18.71 -2.23 -23.32
N GLN A 485 -18.65 -2.83 -24.50
CA GLN A 485 -19.32 -4.06 -24.80
C GLN A 485 -18.32 -5.23 -24.73
N TYR A 486 -18.54 -6.13 -23.81
CA TYR A 486 -17.71 -7.33 -23.66
C TYR A 486 -18.31 -8.48 -24.49
N GLY A 487 -17.70 -8.77 -25.62
CA GLY A 487 -18.01 -9.92 -26.51
C GLY A 487 -19.50 -10.09 -26.88
N GLY A 488 -19.98 -11.32 -27.09
CA GLY A 488 -21.34 -11.63 -27.51
C GLY A 488 -22.45 -11.59 -26.45
N GLY A 489 -22.14 -11.18 -25.20
CA GLY A 489 -23.10 -11.13 -24.09
C GLY A 489 -24.12 -9.98 -24.22
N ASN A 490 -25.27 -10.12 -23.52
CA ASN A 490 -26.36 -9.13 -23.53
C ASN A 490 -26.13 -7.95 -22.57
N LYS A 491 -25.02 -7.95 -21.78
CA LYS A 491 -24.71 -6.88 -20.82
C LYS A 491 -23.67 -5.91 -21.39
N ILE A 492 -23.94 -4.63 -21.21
CA ILE A 492 -23.05 -3.53 -21.61
C ILE A 492 -22.69 -2.72 -20.37
N MET A 493 -21.40 -2.42 -20.19
CA MET A 493 -20.93 -1.52 -19.14
C MET A 493 -20.93 -0.09 -19.68
N VAL A 494 -21.61 0.79 -18.98
CA VAL A 494 -21.60 2.24 -19.24
C VAL A 494 -20.86 2.93 -18.11
N LYS A 495 -19.82 3.67 -18.46
CA LYS A 495 -19.07 4.53 -17.54
C LYS A 495 -19.61 5.94 -17.68
N GLU A 496 -20.12 6.48 -16.60
CA GLU A 496 -20.72 7.82 -16.57
C GLU A 496 -19.94 8.74 -15.63
N TYR A 497 -19.97 10.02 -15.91
CA TYR A 497 -19.58 11.04 -14.95
C TYR A 497 -20.50 11.01 -13.73
N LYS A 498 -19.91 11.10 -12.55
CA LYS A 498 -20.63 11.20 -11.29
C LYS A 498 -20.77 12.68 -10.92
N GLU A 499 -21.98 13.09 -10.53
CA GLU A 499 -22.19 14.42 -9.97
C GLU A 499 -21.36 14.61 -8.70
N TYR A 500 -20.70 15.77 -8.57
CA TYR A 500 -19.79 16.12 -7.48
C TYR A 500 -20.54 16.44 -6.18
N SER A 501 -21.38 15.55 -5.68
CA SER A 501 -22.19 15.83 -4.51
C SER A 501 -21.52 15.53 -3.16
N LYS A 502 -20.45 14.75 -3.13
CA LYS A 502 -19.76 14.40 -1.87
C LYS A 502 -18.27 14.11 -2.11
N HIS A 503 -17.43 15.01 -1.68
CA HIS A 503 -15.98 14.82 -1.57
C HIS A 503 -15.58 14.64 -0.11
N PHE A 504 -14.54 13.85 0.14
CA PHE A 504 -14.01 13.61 1.48
C PHE A 504 -12.59 14.12 1.62
N SER A 505 -12.09 14.94 0.68
CA SER A 505 -10.70 15.35 0.66
C SER A 505 -10.54 16.80 1.10
N LEU A 506 -9.74 17.01 2.15
CA LEU A 506 -9.30 18.33 2.57
C LEU A 506 -7.97 18.65 1.85
N VAL A 507 -8.07 18.94 0.54
CA VAL A 507 -6.92 19.09 -0.36
C VAL A 507 -5.89 20.12 0.14
N PRO A 508 -6.26 21.32 0.64
CA PRO A 508 -5.30 22.27 1.17
C PRO A 508 -4.42 21.67 2.25
N PHE A 509 -5.01 20.99 3.23
CA PHE A 509 -4.29 20.35 4.31
C PHE A 509 -3.41 19.19 3.80
N GLY A 510 -3.92 18.40 2.85
CA GLY A 510 -3.15 17.31 2.24
C GLY A 510 -1.93 17.78 1.46
N VAL A 511 -2.01 18.91 0.76
CA VAL A 511 -0.87 19.57 0.10
C VAL A 511 0.15 20.02 1.15
N ASN A 512 -0.30 20.70 2.20
CA ASN A 512 0.57 21.16 3.28
C ASN A 512 1.30 20.00 3.98
N ILE A 513 0.63 18.83 4.18
CA ILE A 513 1.28 17.63 4.74
C ILE A 513 2.43 17.16 3.85
N LEU A 514 2.22 17.07 2.54
CA LEU A 514 3.25 16.65 1.60
C LEU A 514 4.40 17.66 1.53
N SER A 515 4.12 18.94 1.58
CA SER A 515 5.14 19.99 1.57
C SER A 515 5.93 20.01 2.87
N MET A 516 5.29 19.90 4.03
CA MET A 516 5.96 19.82 5.32
C MET A 516 6.80 18.54 5.47
N SER A 517 6.32 17.40 4.91
CA SER A 517 7.14 16.19 4.90
C SER A 517 8.43 16.36 4.11
N LYS A 518 8.38 17.10 2.97
CA LYS A 518 9.56 17.46 2.20
C LYS A 518 10.45 18.48 2.94
N ARG A 519 9.87 19.43 3.68
CA ARG A 519 10.62 20.37 4.54
C ARG A 519 11.42 19.63 5.60
N ILE A 520 10.81 18.65 6.30
CA ILE A 520 11.52 17.84 7.30
C ILE A 520 12.75 17.15 6.68
N MET A 521 12.60 16.58 5.49
CA MET A 521 13.71 15.97 4.76
C MET A 521 14.73 17.01 4.28
N CYS A 522 14.30 18.18 3.81
CA CYS A 522 15.18 19.25 3.35
C CYS A 522 16.02 19.86 4.49
N GLU A 523 15.43 20.02 5.67
CA GLU A 523 16.14 20.51 6.87
C GLU A 523 17.40 19.68 7.14
N VAL A 524 17.37 18.38 6.87
CA VAL A 524 18.52 17.48 7.04
C VAL A 524 19.40 17.48 5.80
N MET A 525 18.83 17.12 4.64
CA MET A 525 19.58 16.87 3.41
C MET A 525 20.30 18.13 2.89
N ALA A 526 19.63 19.30 2.89
CA ALA A 526 20.26 20.53 2.43
C ALA A 526 21.39 21.01 3.36
N ASN A 527 21.28 20.74 4.67
CA ASN A 527 22.37 21.04 5.61
C ASN A 527 23.54 20.06 5.48
N MET A 528 23.29 18.79 5.24
CA MET A 528 24.34 17.82 4.90
C MET A 528 25.09 18.25 3.65
N GLU A 529 24.38 18.63 2.61
CA GLU A 529 24.95 19.13 1.36
C GLU A 529 25.79 20.38 1.56
N ARG A 530 25.32 21.34 2.37
CA ARG A 530 26.07 22.55 2.75
C ARG A 530 27.37 22.24 3.50
N LEU A 531 27.39 21.15 4.27
CA LEU A 531 28.56 20.66 5.00
C LEU A 531 29.49 19.78 4.14
N GLY A 532 29.13 19.48 2.89
CA GLY A 532 29.87 18.58 2.02
C GLY A 532 29.75 17.10 2.43
N LEU A 533 28.67 16.73 3.13
CA LEU A 533 28.38 15.35 3.55
C LEU A 533 27.58 14.63 2.47
N ASP A 534 28.08 13.48 2.05
CA ASP A 534 27.49 12.72 0.94
C ASP A 534 26.14 12.06 1.32
N ILE A 535 25.16 12.23 0.44
CA ILE A 535 23.91 11.45 0.40
C ILE A 535 23.86 10.76 -0.97
N PHE A 536 23.53 9.47 -0.99
CA PHE A 536 23.57 8.66 -2.20
C PHE A 536 22.22 8.56 -2.90
N TYR A 537 21.18 8.33 -2.12
CA TYR A 537 19.83 8.05 -2.57
C TYR A 537 18.81 8.43 -1.49
N THR A 538 17.62 8.88 -1.90
CA THR A 538 16.48 9.11 -0.99
C THR A 538 15.23 8.41 -1.50
N ASP A 539 14.42 7.87 -0.59
CA ASP A 539 13.13 7.25 -0.89
C ASP A 539 12.02 7.73 0.05
N THR A 540 11.56 8.95 -0.17
CA THR A 540 10.42 9.58 0.52
C THR A 540 10.75 10.02 1.94
N ASP A 541 11.01 9.11 2.87
CA ASP A 541 11.19 9.28 4.31
C ASP A 541 12.57 8.85 4.80
N SER A 542 13.37 8.26 3.94
CA SER A 542 14.74 7.85 4.26
C SER A 542 15.77 8.31 3.22
N PHE A 543 17.03 8.22 3.59
CA PHE A 543 18.15 8.39 2.67
C PHE A 543 19.37 7.61 3.11
N PHE A 544 20.16 7.16 2.12
CA PHE A 544 21.44 6.47 2.33
C PHE A 544 22.58 7.46 2.41
N THR A 545 23.42 7.32 3.46
CA THR A 545 24.61 8.14 3.70
C THR A 545 25.70 7.31 4.38
N TYR A 546 26.88 7.89 4.60
CA TYR A 546 27.90 7.30 5.48
C TYR A 546 27.52 7.44 6.95
N LYS A 547 27.83 6.41 7.75
CA LYS A 547 27.55 6.41 9.19
C LYS A 547 28.25 7.53 9.93
N GLU A 548 29.47 7.88 9.55
CA GLU A 548 30.26 8.96 10.14
C GLU A 548 29.61 10.34 9.98
N ASN A 549 28.74 10.52 9.00
CA ASN A 549 28.02 11.76 8.77
C ASN A 549 26.96 12.03 9.83
N LEU A 550 26.47 10.99 10.53
CA LEU A 550 25.32 11.11 11.45
C LEU A 550 25.63 12.01 12.66
N ASP A 551 26.79 11.85 13.29
CA ASP A 551 27.19 12.66 14.45
C ASP A 551 27.42 14.13 14.08
N ILE A 552 27.91 14.36 12.85
CA ILE A 552 28.16 15.70 12.34
C ILE A 552 26.83 16.43 12.10
N ILE A 553 25.91 15.78 11.40
CA ILE A 553 24.61 16.38 11.07
C ILE A 553 23.72 16.53 12.31
N ASP A 554 23.75 15.62 13.29
CA ASP A 554 22.96 15.73 14.53
C ASP A 554 23.35 16.98 15.32
N ARG A 555 24.68 17.22 15.46
CA ARG A 555 25.20 18.39 16.12
C ARG A 555 24.82 19.68 15.41
N GLU A 556 25.00 19.72 14.09
CA GLU A 556 24.67 20.91 13.29
C GLU A 556 23.17 21.18 13.25
N TYR A 557 22.35 20.16 13.13
CA TYR A 557 20.90 20.27 13.18
C TYR A 557 20.42 20.86 14.52
N LYS A 558 21.03 20.42 15.63
CA LYS A 558 20.74 20.97 16.96
C LYS A 558 21.15 22.45 17.08
N ASN A 559 22.27 22.83 16.47
CA ASN A 559 22.71 24.22 16.44
C ASN A 559 21.75 25.13 15.67
N ILE A 560 21.23 24.64 14.52
CA ILE A 560 20.37 25.45 13.66
C ILE A 560 18.93 25.50 14.20
N TYR A 561 18.38 24.35 14.63
CA TYR A 561 16.95 24.21 14.93
C TYR A 561 16.64 24.06 16.43
N GLY A 562 17.64 24.00 17.31
CA GLY A 562 17.46 23.88 18.76
C GLY A 562 16.90 22.55 19.25
N ARG A 563 16.86 21.52 18.38
CA ARG A 563 16.27 20.19 18.66
C ARG A 563 17.20 19.08 18.20
N ASN A 564 17.14 17.91 18.86
CA ASN A 564 17.93 16.75 18.49
C ASN A 564 17.36 16.12 17.20
N LEU A 565 18.24 15.74 16.27
CA LEU A 565 17.88 15.04 15.05
C LEU A 565 17.68 13.54 15.28
N ILE A 566 18.62 12.90 15.98
CA ILE A 566 18.60 11.45 16.21
C ILE A 566 17.71 11.09 17.40
N GLY A 567 16.81 10.12 17.21
CA GLY A 567 15.90 9.63 18.24
C GLY A 567 14.69 8.87 17.71
N THR A 568 13.70 8.70 18.58
CA THR A 568 12.48 7.92 18.31
C THR A 568 11.20 8.75 18.40
N SER A 569 11.30 10.05 18.60
CA SER A 569 10.18 10.98 18.65
C SER A 569 9.77 11.46 17.26
N LEU A 570 8.57 12.04 17.14
CA LEU A 570 8.10 12.61 15.87
C LEU A 570 9.10 13.64 15.31
N GLY A 571 9.45 13.47 14.04
CA GLY A 571 10.36 14.35 13.30
C GLY A 571 11.84 14.12 13.57
N GLN A 572 12.19 13.13 14.39
CA GLN A 572 13.55 12.62 14.53
C GLN A 572 13.84 11.53 13.50
N PHE A 573 15.10 11.16 13.40
CA PHE A 573 15.59 10.13 12.47
C PHE A 573 16.37 9.06 13.23
N HIS A 574 16.43 7.87 12.65
CA HIS A 574 17.25 6.77 13.17
C HIS A 574 17.77 5.89 12.03
N PRO A 575 18.90 5.18 12.22
CA PRO A 575 19.31 4.14 11.30
C PRO A 575 18.28 2.99 11.26
N ASP A 576 17.85 2.58 10.08
CA ASP A 576 16.80 1.56 9.87
C ASP A 576 17.21 0.56 8.79
N LEU A 577 18.29 -0.20 9.04
CA LEU A 577 18.65 -1.36 8.22
C LEU A 577 18.00 -2.62 8.78
N GLU A 578 17.60 -3.53 7.88
CA GLU A 578 16.98 -4.79 8.27
C GLU A 578 17.95 -5.66 9.09
N SER A 579 17.43 -6.34 10.12
CA SER A 579 18.21 -7.27 10.94
C SER A 579 18.66 -8.50 10.15
N ILE A 580 19.87 -8.98 10.43
CA ILE A 580 20.40 -10.23 9.87
C ILE A 580 20.38 -11.28 10.98
N ASN A 581 19.65 -12.38 10.79
CA ASN A 581 19.54 -13.48 11.77
C ASN A 581 19.13 -12.99 13.19
N GLY A 582 18.27 -11.96 13.27
CA GLY A 582 17.84 -11.36 14.53
C GLY A 582 18.82 -10.37 15.17
N ASP A 583 20.01 -10.16 14.58
CA ASP A 583 20.95 -9.13 15.00
C ASP A 583 20.58 -7.78 14.34
N ASN A 584 20.27 -6.79 15.17
CA ASN A 584 19.93 -5.42 14.73
C ASN A 584 21.15 -4.50 14.54
N LYS A 585 22.36 -4.99 14.88
CA LYS A 585 23.61 -4.24 14.67
C LYS A 585 24.13 -4.52 13.26
N VAL A 586 23.46 -3.94 12.28
CA VAL A 586 23.74 -4.13 10.85
C VAL A 586 24.28 -2.84 10.26
N ILE A 587 25.23 -2.96 9.36
CA ILE A 587 25.81 -1.86 8.60
C ILE A 587 25.97 -2.25 7.13
N GLY A 588 25.74 -1.29 6.22
CA GLY A 588 26.07 -1.45 4.81
C GLY A 588 27.55 -1.30 4.57
N THR A 589 28.12 -2.06 3.65
CA THR A 589 29.57 -2.02 3.31
C THR A 589 29.84 -1.71 1.84
N TYR A 590 28.89 -2.02 0.98
CA TYR A 590 28.97 -1.82 -0.47
C TYR A 590 27.59 -1.52 -1.02
N GLY A 591 27.43 -0.46 -1.80
CA GLY A 591 26.15 -0.06 -2.40
C GLY A 591 26.28 0.24 -3.88
N ILE A 592 25.34 -0.26 -4.70
CA ILE A 592 25.20 0.08 -6.12
C ILE A 592 23.84 0.75 -6.29
N PHE A 593 23.83 2.05 -6.55
CA PHE A 593 22.65 2.85 -6.76
C PHE A 593 22.53 3.21 -8.25
N ILE A 594 21.55 2.64 -8.95
CA ILE A 594 21.44 2.73 -10.42
C ILE A 594 20.40 3.76 -10.83
N MET A 595 19.19 3.65 -10.30
CA MET A 595 18.07 4.54 -10.59
C MET A 595 17.00 4.47 -9.49
N LYS A 596 15.96 5.27 -9.64
CA LYS A 596 14.81 5.28 -8.72
C LYS A 596 14.28 3.86 -8.44
N LYS A 597 14.35 3.43 -7.18
CA LYS A 597 13.93 2.09 -6.72
C LYS A 597 14.63 0.93 -7.45
N CYS A 598 15.90 1.14 -7.82
CA CYS A 598 16.78 0.12 -8.37
C CYS A 598 18.18 0.30 -7.77
N TYR A 599 18.45 -0.46 -6.71
CA TYR A 599 19.71 -0.44 -5.98
C TYR A 599 19.91 -1.73 -5.18
N ILE A 600 21.14 -1.98 -4.78
CA ILE A 600 21.53 -3.05 -3.87
C ILE A 600 22.51 -2.50 -2.84
N VAL A 601 22.37 -2.93 -1.59
CA VAL A 601 23.32 -2.65 -0.51
C VAL A 601 23.69 -3.95 0.16
N GLN A 602 24.99 -4.23 0.21
CA GLN A 602 25.55 -5.35 0.97
C GLN A 602 25.57 -4.97 2.46
N LEU A 603 24.96 -5.80 3.27
CA LEU A 603 24.84 -5.66 4.71
C LEU A 603 25.75 -6.65 5.43
N ILE A 604 26.28 -6.27 6.57
CA ILE A 604 27.03 -7.12 7.49
C ILE A 604 26.54 -6.89 8.92
N ASN A 605 26.36 -7.98 9.67
CA ASN A 605 26.04 -7.93 11.10
C ASN A 605 27.28 -7.98 12.00
N SER A 606 27.08 -7.92 13.32
CA SER A 606 28.18 -8.02 14.30
C SER A 606 28.93 -9.37 14.29
N SER A 607 28.29 -10.42 13.80
CA SER A 607 28.85 -11.77 13.67
C SER A 607 29.60 -12.00 12.35
N GLY A 608 29.59 -11.02 11.43
CA GLY A 608 30.19 -11.13 10.12
C GLY A 608 29.32 -11.84 9.08
N ASP A 609 28.05 -12.07 9.36
CA ASP A 609 27.13 -12.60 8.37
C ASP A 609 26.77 -11.55 7.32
N ILE A 610 26.73 -11.98 6.06
CA ILE A 610 26.48 -11.13 4.90
C ILE A 610 25.06 -11.36 4.39
N ALA A 611 24.36 -10.27 4.12
CA ALA A 611 23.09 -10.26 3.40
C ALA A 611 23.03 -9.07 2.43
N PHE A 612 22.04 -9.05 1.54
CA PHE A 612 21.85 -7.97 0.60
C PHE A 612 20.45 -7.40 0.72
N HIS A 613 20.36 -6.09 0.90
CA HIS A 613 19.13 -5.33 0.72
C HIS A 613 18.97 -5.01 -0.76
N VAL A 614 17.97 -5.59 -1.40
CA VAL A 614 17.77 -5.56 -2.85
C VAL A 614 16.45 -4.86 -3.19
N ARG A 615 16.51 -3.88 -4.08
CA ARG A 615 15.31 -3.22 -4.62
C ARG A 615 15.40 -3.11 -6.15
N MET A 616 14.32 -3.53 -6.81
CA MET A 616 14.14 -3.34 -8.25
C MET A 616 12.66 -3.13 -8.54
N LYS A 617 12.28 -1.92 -8.94
CA LYS A 617 10.87 -1.50 -9.03
C LYS A 617 10.02 -2.45 -9.88
N GLY A 618 9.03 -3.08 -9.25
CA GLY A 618 8.03 -3.92 -9.90
C GLY A 618 8.53 -5.30 -10.33
N ILE A 619 9.66 -5.74 -9.79
CA ILE A 619 10.18 -7.10 -9.91
C ILE A 619 10.24 -7.69 -8.50
N PRO A 620 9.61 -8.84 -8.23
CA PRO A 620 9.74 -9.55 -6.97
C PRO A 620 11.18 -9.99 -6.70
N ILE A 621 11.58 -10.02 -5.43
CA ILE A 621 12.95 -10.29 -5.02
C ILE A 621 13.41 -11.70 -5.43
N ASP A 622 12.55 -12.69 -5.29
CA ASP A 622 12.77 -14.09 -5.72
C ASP A 622 13.00 -14.20 -7.23
N VAL A 623 12.28 -13.43 -8.05
CA VAL A 623 12.52 -13.39 -9.51
C VAL A 623 13.88 -12.77 -9.83
N ILE A 624 14.29 -11.74 -9.09
CA ILE A 624 15.62 -11.12 -9.26
C ILE A 624 16.71 -12.13 -8.94
N VAL A 625 16.60 -12.81 -7.81
CA VAL A 625 17.58 -13.79 -7.34
C VAL A 625 17.68 -15.00 -8.27
N ASN A 626 16.54 -15.57 -8.69
CA ASN A 626 16.51 -16.68 -9.63
C ASN A 626 17.19 -16.30 -10.95
N ARG A 627 16.88 -15.10 -11.47
CA ARG A 627 17.50 -14.61 -12.71
C ARG A 627 19.00 -14.37 -12.57
N ALA A 628 19.46 -13.84 -11.42
CA ALA A 628 20.87 -13.67 -11.15
C ALA A 628 21.61 -15.03 -11.10
N ASN A 629 21.03 -16.02 -10.43
CA ASN A 629 21.60 -17.37 -10.35
C ASN A 629 21.65 -18.07 -11.71
N GLU A 630 20.65 -17.85 -12.57
CA GLU A 630 20.62 -18.38 -13.94
C GLU A 630 21.74 -17.79 -14.82
N LEU A 631 21.90 -16.45 -14.76
CA LEU A 631 22.85 -15.75 -15.65
C LEU A 631 24.31 -15.89 -15.19
N TYR A 632 24.53 -15.94 -13.88
CA TYR A 632 25.86 -15.88 -13.29
C TYR A 632 26.15 -17.11 -12.41
N GLY A 633 25.97 -18.30 -12.97
CA GLY A 633 26.15 -19.59 -12.29
C GLY A 633 27.58 -19.86 -11.78
N GLU A 634 28.59 -19.13 -12.29
CA GLU A 634 29.99 -19.20 -11.80
C GLU A 634 30.18 -18.46 -10.45
N CYS A 635 29.26 -17.55 -10.12
CA CYS A 635 29.25 -16.81 -8.86
C CYS A 635 28.61 -17.65 -7.73
N SER A 636 28.73 -17.16 -6.49
CA SER A 636 27.97 -17.72 -5.38
C SER A 636 26.47 -17.52 -5.62
N TYR A 637 25.70 -18.60 -5.63
CA TYR A 637 24.26 -18.55 -5.69
C TYR A 637 23.69 -17.85 -4.46
N CYS A 638 22.52 -17.26 -4.64
CA CYS A 638 21.81 -16.56 -3.59
C CYS A 638 20.41 -17.16 -3.36
N TYR A 639 19.89 -16.97 -2.16
CA TYR A 639 18.51 -17.31 -1.78
C TYR A 639 17.86 -16.17 -0.99
N VAL A 640 16.55 -16.19 -0.87
CA VAL A 640 15.77 -15.15 -0.16
C VAL A 640 15.30 -15.72 1.18
N SER A 641 15.52 -14.98 2.25
CA SER A 641 14.95 -15.23 3.57
C SER A 641 14.63 -13.90 4.25
N ASP A 642 13.45 -13.80 4.90
CA ASP A 642 12.98 -12.62 5.63
C ASP A 642 13.10 -11.27 4.88
N GLY A 643 12.98 -11.32 3.54
CA GLY A 643 13.02 -10.12 2.69
C GLY A 643 14.45 -9.64 2.34
N LEU A 644 15.46 -10.33 2.82
CA LEU A 644 16.87 -10.16 2.45
C LEU A 644 17.34 -11.28 1.52
N VAL A 645 18.45 -11.03 0.83
CA VAL A 645 19.12 -12.01 -0.04
C VAL A 645 20.43 -12.44 0.61
N TYR A 646 20.66 -13.75 0.70
CA TYR A 646 21.83 -14.35 1.33
C TYR A 646 22.67 -15.10 0.31
N PRO A 647 24.02 -14.99 0.34
CA PRO A 647 24.89 -15.79 -0.51
C PRO A 647 25.11 -17.18 0.11
N ILE A 648 25.17 -18.22 -0.72
CA ILE A 648 25.49 -19.59 -0.25
C ILE A 648 26.97 -19.66 0.13
N GLU A 649 27.86 -19.13 -0.70
CA GLU A 649 29.31 -19.09 -0.48
C GLU A 649 29.76 -17.67 -0.10
N LYS A 650 30.07 -17.42 1.17
CA LYS A 650 30.46 -16.10 1.69
C LYS A 650 31.78 -15.55 1.09
N ASN A 651 32.67 -16.42 0.66
CA ASN A 651 34.00 -16.04 0.15
C ASN A 651 34.06 -15.84 -1.37
N LYS A 652 32.95 -15.94 -2.04
CA LYS A 652 32.80 -15.81 -3.49
C LYS A 652 31.90 -14.61 -3.84
N LYS A 653 32.18 -13.95 -4.95
CA LYS A 653 31.32 -12.89 -5.43
C LYS A 653 29.91 -13.43 -5.65
N SER A 654 28.89 -12.75 -5.16
CA SER A 654 27.51 -13.20 -5.25
C SER A 654 26.91 -12.91 -6.63
N SER A 655 26.10 -13.83 -7.15
CA SER A 655 25.39 -13.68 -8.43
C SER A 655 24.55 -12.40 -8.48
N ILE A 656 23.96 -12.00 -7.35
CA ILE A 656 23.15 -10.80 -7.25
C ILE A 656 23.98 -9.50 -7.39
N ILE A 657 25.20 -9.45 -6.87
CA ILE A 657 26.11 -8.32 -7.07
C ILE A 657 26.52 -8.23 -8.53
N GLU A 658 26.87 -9.35 -9.16
CA GLU A 658 27.21 -9.41 -10.58
C GLU A 658 26.08 -8.86 -11.45
N LEU A 659 24.83 -9.25 -11.17
CA LEU A 659 23.66 -8.74 -11.88
C LEU A 659 23.58 -7.20 -11.83
N TYR A 660 23.72 -6.61 -10.63
CA TYR A 660 23.62 -5.16 -10.47
C TYR A 660 24.81 -4.41 -11.07
N GLU A 661 26.02 -4.96 -11.01
CA GLU A 661 27.19 -4.38 -11.66
C GLU A 661 27.05 -4.37 -13.18
N ASN A 662 26.52 -5.42 -13.77
CA ASN A 662 26.30 -5.49 -15.21
C ASN A 662 25.20 -4.51 -15.67
N ILE A 663 24.10 -4.39 -14.93
CA ILE A 663 23.09 -3.35 -15.19
C ILE A 663 23.72 -1.95 -15.03
N TYR A 664 24.54 -1.74 -13.99
CA TYR A 664 25.25 -0.46 -13.81
C TYR A 664 26.17 -0.16 -14.98
N ASN A 665 26.82 -1.15 -15.58
CA ASN A 665 27.70 -1.00 -16.73
C ASN A 665 26.96 -0.86 -18.07
N GLY A 666 25.62 -0.97 -18.07
CA GLY A 666 24.78 -0.72 -19.25
C GLY A 666 24.17 -1.97 -19.88
N GLU A 667 24.30 -3.12 -19.25
CA GLU A 667 23.62 -4.35 -19.70
C GLU A 667 22.11 -4.23 -19.49
N ILE A 668 21.33 -4.75 -20.44
CA ILE A 668 19.87 -4.81 -20.35
C ILE A 668 19.49 -6.23 -19.98
N ILE A 669 18.92 -6.40 -18.78
CA ILE A 669 18.47 -7.70 -18.27
C ILE A 669 16.97 -7.87 -18.46
N GLU A 670 16.56 -9.00 -19.00
CA GLU A 670 15.16 -9.38 -19.17
C GLU A 670 14.71 -10.27 -18.01
N PHE A 671 13.55 -9.95 -17.45
CA PHE A 671 12.90 -10.69 -16.37
C PHE A 671 11.55 -11.20 -16.84
N ASP A 672 11.33 -12.50 -16.73
CA ASP A 672 10.02 -13.11 -16.92
C ASP A 672 9.17 -12.91 -15.66
N LEU A 673 8.15 -12.10 -15.76
CA LEU A 673 7.24 -11.81 -14.66
C LEU A 673 5.93 -12.54 -14.87
N VAL A 674 5.60 -13.40 -13.94
CA VAL A 674 4.23 -13.87 -13.76
C VAL A 674 3.57 -12.89 -12.80
N LYS A 675 2.70 -12.01 -13.30
CA LYS A 675 1.78 -11.30 -12.43
C LYS A 675 0.89 -12.35 -11.79
N GLY A 676 1.01 -12.47 -10.46
CA GLY A 676 0.20 -13.39 -9.68
C GLY A 676 -1.28 -13.27 -10.04
N ASN A 677 -2.03 -14.31 -9.75
CA ASN A 677 -3.44 -14.48 -10.03
C ASN A 677 -4.24 -13.18 -9.83
N ARG A 678 -4.47 -12.44 -10.92
CA ARG A 678 -5.31 -11.25 -10.89
C ARG A 678 -6.71 -11.62 -11.32
N PRO A 679 -7.71 -11.36 -10.48
CA PRO A 679 -9.09 -11.49 -10.91
C PRO A 679 -9.34 -10.52 -12.08
N ARG A 680 -9.68 -11.04 -13.24
CA ARG A 680 -10.31 -10.29 -14.32
C ARG A 680 -11.80 -10.41 -14.15
N PHE A 681 -12.46 -9.31 -13.82
CA PHE A 681 -13.91 -9.22 -13.87
C PHE A 681 -14.34 -9.10 -15.35
N GLU A 682 -14.36 -10.18 -16.06
CA GLU A 682 -14.99 -10.23 -17.39
C GLU A 682 -16.48 -10.47 -17.22
N ILE A 683 -17.28 -9.66 -17.92
CA ILE A 683 -18.75 -9.75 -17.93
C ILE A 683 -19.23 -10.97 -18.75
N LYS A 684 -18.31 -11.72 -19.34
CA LYS A 684 -18.57 -12.99 -20.02
C LYS A 684 -18.40 -14.16 -19.07
N ILE A 685 -19.52 -14.83 -18.82
CA ILE A 685 -19.61 -16.24 -18.40
C ILE A 685 -18.38 -16.76 -17.63
N GLY A 686 -18.36 -16.47 -16.32
CA GLY A 686 -17.34 -16.94 -15.40
C GLY A 686 -16.15 -15.99 -15.26
N ASN A 687 -15.91 -15.54 -14.01
CA ASN A 687 -14.69 -14.81 -13.69
C ASN A 687 -13.51 -15.76 -13.80
N THR A 688 -12.56 -15.41 -14.64
CA THR A 688 -11.30 -16.13 -14.77
C THR A 688 -10.22 -15.42 -13.97
N ILE A 689 -9.46 -16.16 -13.19
CA ILE A 689 -8.22 -15.70 -12.61
C ILE A 689 -7.14 -16.02 -13.64
N THR A 690 -6.62 -15.00 -14.31
CA THR A 690 -5.59 -15.19 -15.34
C THR A 690 -4.22 -14.97 -14.75
N LYS A 691 -3.28 -15.87 -15.06
CA LYS A 691 -1.85 -15.61 -14.92
C LYS A 691 -1.42 -14.78 -16.14
N GLU A 692 -1.10 -13.50 -15.93
CA GLU A 692 -0.47 -12.70 -16.97
C GLU A 692 1.05 -12.84 -16.82
N SER A 693 1.71 -13.46 -17.79
CA SER A 693 3.15 -13.39 -17.93
C SER A 693 3.52 -12.21 -18.84
N PHE A 694 4.55 -11.47 -18.48
CA PHE A 694 5.10 -10.43 -19.32
C PHE A 694 6.60 -10.29 -19.07
N ILE A 695 7.32 -9.95 -20.14
CA ILE A 695 8.76 -9.70 -20.05
C ILE A 695 8.98 -8.25 -19.63
N ARG A 696 9.80 -8.04 -18.62
CA ARG A 696 10.27 -6.72 -18.23
C ARG A 696 11.77 -6.60 -18.46
N ARG A 697 12.14 -5.56 -19.18
CA ARG A 697 13.54 -5.19 -19.44
C ARG A 697 13.98 -4.14 -18.44
N ILE A 698 15.10 -4.38 -17.78
CA ILE A 698 15.76 -3.42 -16.89
C ILE A 698 17.15 -3.14 -17.44
N GLY A 699 17.45 -1.88 -17.69
CA GLY A 699 18.72 -1.38 -18.16
C GLY A 699 18.72 0.14 -18.15
N LEU A 700 19.88 0.73 -18.36
CA LEU A 700 20.01 2.18 -18.46
C LEU A 700 19.63 2.60 -19.89
N ASN A 701 18.56 3.37 -20.04
CA ASN A 701 18.30 4.06 -21.29
C ASN A 701 19.34 5.18 -21.47
N VAL A 702 20.02 5.16 -22.60
CA VAL A 702 21.07 6.15 -22.95
C VAL A 702 20.54 7.61 -23.01
N ASN A 703 19.20 7.78 -22.99
CA ASN A 703 18.49 9.06 -23.07
C ASN A 703 17.71 9.43 -21.78
N GLN A 704 18.06 8.86 -20.63
CA GLN A 704 17.46 9.25 -19.35
C GLN A 704 18.50 9.71 -18.35
#